data_d550e0111a728e3801dcece43e49413d
#
_entry.id   d550e0111a728e3801dcece43e49413d
#
_cell.length_a   1.000
_cell.length_b   1.000
_cell.length_c   1.000
_cell.angle_alpha   90.00
_cell.angle_beta   90.00
_cell.angle_gamma   90.00
#
_symmetry.space_group_name_H-M   'P 1'
#
loop_
_entity.id
_entity.type
_entity.pdbx_description
1 polymer ?
#
loop_
_entity_poly.entity_id
_entity_poly.type
_entity_poly.pdbx_seq_one_letter_code
_entity_poly.pdbx_strand_id
1 'polypeptide(L)'
;MFLRNAPKEGEKFLCALEDELKDCTSFSISVAFISLSGVTPLLQVLREAERRNVRGRILTTDYLGFTEPAALKKLRSLKNLEVRLFRTSEARVGFHTKGYLFRHADGVDHLLLGSSNITGSALTVNQEWNVKLASAANGEFAKSAFRNFDALWNARESKSLDDVLPNYEAEYKLRRPILRNAVGKDAVRQAERLNPNKMQRRFIRNIERLIEQGEKRALLISATGTGKTYAAAFAVQAAKPKRLLFVVHREQIARQAMKSFRRVLGDAYTYGVVSGTTAQKDFTPSAVFTTVQTLSRPDILQRAKAAAFDWVIIDESHRSGAESYQRIMATLEPDFWLGMTASPDRMDGFDVYALFGHNIACEIRLQEALDEDLLCPFHYFGIAEAIDLPFEERVDAIIDNADYYGYSGSCVKGLIFAKDVKEAYRLEAALNARGLRTKALSGKESINAREAAIARLVMDEGESGDAHEAKQPALFEGIEVPGEKEAVPETGKLDYLITVDIFNEGVDIPEVNQVIFLRETQSSIVFIQQLGRGLRKAEDKDFVVILDFIGAYDNNYLIPIALTGSRTYNKDDIRRELLSGSRVMPGAATIHFDEISRERIFKSIETAKTNSIRLLKTHFEMLRRKIGRRPQLTDFLDHASIDPTKYLRSQGCSSYEAFVAKHFPDVALKLSGDEVLDRLAGLARIGKGLREAEILLLEAAMDGGPAVLAEAKARNAQSSRRQIPDADWASAIRVLTNAFTQTRDAVMPAFMRAVFLEPNGAGDWRMHADWRKWLCDEPDFETACREYLALMRRLFEERLSGNEYRDTTFCLYEKYTYEEVCRLLNWPRNLNAQTIGGYAYDVATKTLPVFINYEKKVDAIQYADRFLSDSVLMACSKSNRSIDSVDADRFFKRGAANADNRIFLFVRRSKDDNEAKAFYFLGEIEAQGQPIPVSVPSSNAKSGEFNAFEVRYRLETPVRSDIYDYLRGALDGGLRTD
;
A
#
# COMPACT_ATOMS: atom_id res chain seq x y z
N MET A 1 -12.06 -3.07 25.30
CA MET A 1 -10.98 -3.23 24.30
C MET A 1 -10.03 -2.07 24.43
N PHE A 2 -8.73 -2.31 24.43
CA PHE A 2 -7.71 -1.24 24.40
C PHE A 2 -7.43 -0.82 22.97
N LEU A 3 -7.36 0.49 22.70
CA LEU A 3 -7.12 1.07 21.39
C LEU A 3 -5.88 1.96 21.44
N ARG A 4 -4.99 1.77 20.47
CA ARG A 4 -3.74 2.55 20.30
C ARG A 4 -3.51 2.88 18.84
N ASN A 5 -2.55 3.73 18.56
CA ASN A 5 -2.05 3.92 17.20
C ASN A 5 -0.79 3.07 17.01
N ALA A 6 -0.89 2.04 16.18
CA ALA A 6 0.20 1.21 15.72
C ALA A 6 0.04 0.99 14.20
N PRO A 7 0.31 2.01 13.36
CA PRO A 7 0.00 1.97 11.92
C PRO A 7 0.63 0.78 11.19
N LYS A 8 1.79 0.30 11.63
CA LYS A 8 2.46 -0.89 11.07
C LYS A 8 1.68 -2.20 11.32
N GLU A 9 0.87 -2.22 12.37
CA GLU A 9 0.01 -3.34 12.74
C GLU A 9 -1.43 -3.15 12.22
N GLY A 10 -1.71 -2.07 11.47
CA GLY A 10 -3.02 -1.73 10.97
C GLY A 10 -3.96 -1.15 12.03
N GLU A 11 -3.42 -0.74 13.19
CA GLU A 11 -4.21 -0.16 14.29
C GLU A 11 -4.12 1.36 14.27
N LYS A 12 -5.25 2.02 14.09
CA LYS A 12 -5.41 3.48 14.18
C LYS A 12 -6.69 3.79 14.94
N PHE A 13 -6.65 4.75 15.86
CA PHE A 13 -7.85 5.23 16.57
C PHE A 13 -8.89 5.79 15.59
N LEU A 14 -8.43 6.42 14.50
CA LEU A 14 -9.27 6.85 13.38
C LEU A 14 -10.21 5.74 12.90
N CYS A 15 -9.68 4.55 12.64
CA CYS A 15 -10.48 3.44 12.10
C CYS A 15 -11.55 2.95 13.08
N ALA A 16 -11.23 2.93 14.37
CA ALA A 16 -12.21 2.58 15.40
C ALA A 16 -13.33 3.63 15.47
N LEU A 17 -12.98 4.92 15.30
CA LEU A 17 -13.95 6.01 15.26
C LEU A 17 -14.83 5.95 14.00
N GLU A 18 -14.25 5.64 12.85
CA GLU A 18 -14.98 5.45 11.60
C GLU A 18 -15.98 4.29 11.69
N ASP A 19 -15.57 3.17 12.30
CA ASP A 19 -16.46 2.00 12.46
C ASP A 19 -17.68 2.34 13.32
N GLU A 20 -17.50 3.06 14.42
CA GLU A 20 -18.62 3.51 15.25
C GLU A 20 -19.55 4.47 14.50
N LEU A 21 -19.00 5.42 13.74
CA LEU A 21 -19.78 6.38 12.96
C LEU A 21 -20.57 5.71 11.82
N LYS A 22 -20.11 4.58 11.29
CA LYS A 22 -20.83 3.83 10.24
C LYS A 22 -22.10 3.17 10.77
N ASP A 23 -22.10 2.68 12.01
CA ASP A 23 -23.17 1.81 12.51
C ASP A 23 -24.06 2.47 13.56
N CYS A 24 -23.68 3.65 14.09
CA CYS A 24 -24.44 4.33 15.14
C CYS A 24 -25.76 4.92 14.62
N THR A 25 -26.72 5.07 15.53
CA THR A 25 -27.99 5.81 15.33
C THR A 25 -27.89 7.27 15.79
N SER A 26 -26.99 7.56 16.73
CA SER A 26 -26.65 8.92 17.15
C SER A 26 -25.30 8.93 17.87
N PHE A 27 -24.62 10.08 17.89
CA PHE A 27 -23.37 10.21 18.61
C PHE A 27 -23.22 11.56 19.32
N SER A 28 -22.38 11.58 20.37
CA SER A 28 -22.01 12.76 21.12
C SER A 28 -20.50 12.73 21.38
N ILE A 29 -19.77 13.74 20.92
CA ILE A 29 -18.32 13.83 21.01
C ILE A 29 -17.94 15.05 21.84
N SER A 30 -17.08 14.87 22.85
CA SER A 30 -16.51 15.93 23.66
C SER A 30 -14.99 15.85 23.61
N VAL A 31 -14.34 16.81 22.93
CA VAL A 31 -12.89 16.85 22.75
C VAL A 31 -12.33 18.25 22.98
N ALA A 32 -11.13 18.33 23.53
CA ALA A 32 -10.51 19.62 23.79
C ALA A 32 -10.10 20.34 22.50
N PHE A 33 -9.57 19.61 21.49
CA PHE A 33 -9.03 20.22 20.29
C PHE A 33 -9.55 19.56 19.02
N ILE A 34 -9.81 20.39 18.01
CA ILE A 34 -10.22 19.96 16.68
C ILE A 34 -9.37 20.69 15.64
N SER A 35 -8.66 19.95 14.78
CA SER A 35 -7.93 20.49 13.63
C SER A 35 -8.53 20.05 12.31
N LEU A 36 -8.25 20.78 11.25
CA LEU A 36 -8.69 20.41 9.91
C LEU A 36 -8.09 19.06 9.47
N SER A 37 -6.82 18.79 9.83
CA SER A 37 -6.17 17.50 9.60
C SER A 37 -6.85 16.31 10.30
N GLY A 38 -7.57 16.55 11.40
CA GLY A 38 -8.36 15.54 12.11
C GLY A 38 -9.77 15.37 11.56
N VAL A 39 -10.39 16.46 11.07
CA VAL A 39 -11.74 16.42 10.49
C VAL A 39 -11.74 15.85 9.07
N THR A 40 -10.77 16.23 8.24
CA THR A 40 -10.73 15.84 6.82
C THR A 40 -10.85 14.32 6.59
N PRO A 41 -10.11 13.44 7.28
CA PRO A 41 -10.25 12.00 7.10
C PRO A 41 -11.64 11.46 7.51
N LEU A 42 -12.37 12.16 8.38
CA LEU A 42 -13.70 11.77 8.81
C LEU A 42 -14.83 12.25 7.87
N LEU A 43 -14.55 13.14 6.92
CA LEU A 43 -15.59 13.75 6.09
C LEU A 43 -16.41 12.73 5.29
N GLN A 44 -15.80 11.64 4.82
CA GLN A 44 -16.52 10.61 4.08
C GLN A 44 -17.56 9.92 4.97
N VAL A 45 -17.17 9.44 6.13
CA VAL A 45 -18.08 8.73 7.05
C VAL A 45 -19.13 9.69 7.64
N LEU A 46 -18.78 10.95 7.88
CA LEU A 46 -19.74 11.97 8.34
C LEU A 46 -20.79 12.31 7.27
N ARG A 47 -20.39 12.36 5.98
CA ARG A 47 -21.32 12.52 4.84
C ARG A 47 -22.28 11.33 4.69
N GLU A 48 -21.77 10.12 4.92
CA GLU A 48 -22.60 8.91 4.96
C GLU A 48 -23.56 8.91 6.14
N ALA A 49 -23.11 9.35 7.31
CA ALA A 49 -23.96 9.54 8.50
C ALA A 49 -25.06 10.61 8.27
N GLU A 50 -24.73 11.71 7.56
CA GLU A 50 -25.69 12.72 7.16
C GLU A 50 -26.78 12.13 6.24
N ARG A 51 -26.41 11.35 5.21
CA ARG A 51 -27.35 10.67 4.31
C ARG A 51 -28.30 9.71 5.05
N ARG A 52 -27.83 9.07 6.14
CA ARG A 52 -28.62 8.20 7.02
C ARG A 52 -29.42 8.98 8.09
N ASN A 53 -29.33 10.31 8.11
CA ASN A 53 -29.94 11.19 9.12
C ASN A 53 -29.48 10.87 10.57
N VAL A 54 -28.25 10.41 10.76
CA VAL A 54 -27.66 10.15 12.08
C VAL A 54 -27.38 11.50 12.75
N ARG A 55 -27.97 11.76 13.91
CA ARG A 55 -27.78 13.01 14.65
C ARG A 55 -26.47 12.98 15.43
N GLY A 56 -25.63 14.00 15.26
CA GLY A 56 -24.38 14.17 15.96
C GLY A 56 -24.29 15.47 16.76
N ARG A 57 -23.70 15.42 17.95
CA ARG A 57 -23.39 16.57 18.78
C ARG A 57 -21.89 16.60 19.07
N ILE A 58 -21.24 17.74 18.81
CA ILE A 58 -19.79 17.90 19.03
C ILE A 58 -19.55 19.10 19.91
N LEU A 59 -18.91 18.87 21.06
CA LEU A 59 -18.50 19.90 22.01
C LEU A 59 -16.97 19.99 22.02
N THR A 60 -16.45 21.18 21.77
CA THR A 60 -15.00 21.48 21.83
C THR A 60 -14.77 22.82 22.55
N THR A 61 -13.53 23.28 22.63
CA THR A 61 -13.18 24.48 23.38
C THR A 61 -12.26 25.43 22.63
N ASP A 62 -12.27 26.70 23.03
CA ASP A 62 -11.34 27.74 22.58
C ASP A 62 -9.99 27.72 23.33
N TYR A 63 -9.76 26.72 24.20
CA TYR A 63 -8.58 26.63 25.06
C TYR A 63 -7.28 26.68 24.25
N LEU A 64 -6.43 27.65 24.62
CA LEU A 64 -5.14 27.91 23.95
C LEU A 64 -5.19 28.12 22.42
N GLY A 65 -6.36 28.24 21.80
CA GLY A 65 -6.49 28.42 20.34
C GLY A 65 -6.00 27.24 19.52
N PHE A 66 -6.06 26.01 20.04
CA PHE A 66 -5.70 24.80 19.28
C PHE A 66 -6.84 24.25 18.41
N THR A 67 -8.08 24.67 18.67
CA THR A 67 -9.20 24.34 17.79
C THR A 67 -9.22 25.26 16.58
N GLU A 68 -9.17 24.70 15.38
CA GLU A 68 -9.07 25.49 14.15
C GLU A 68 -10.45 25.97 13.65
N PRO A 69 -10.65 27.27 13.38
CA PRO A 69 -11.91 27.79 12.83
C PRO A 69 -12.30 27.13 11.51
N ALA A 70 -11.31 26.74 10.66
CA ALA A 70 -11.57 26.05 9.40
C ALA A 70 -12.22 24.67 9.63
N ALA A 71 -11.75 23.93 10.65
CA ALA A 71 -12.34 22.65 11.05
C ALA A 71 -13.77 22.83 11.55
N LEU A 72 -14.02 23.85 12.37
CA LEU A 72 -15.35 24.18 12.89
C LEU A 72 -16.33 24.56 11.75
N LYS A 73 -15.88 25.36 10.78
CA LYS A 73 -16.67 25.71 9.59
C LYS A 73 -17.07 24.46 8.81
N LYS A 74 -16.12 23.52 8.66
CA LYS A 74 -16.37 22.26 7.95
C LYS A 74 -17.41 21.39 8.67
N LEU A 75 -17.29 21.22 9.98
CA LEU A 75 -18.27 20.48 10.77
C LEU A 75 -19.66 21.15 10.76
N ARG A 76 -19.73 22.50 10.80
CA ARG A 76 -20.96 23.27 10.72
C ARG A 76 -21.70 23.10 9.38
N SER A 77 -20.99 22.82 8.30
CA SER A 77 -21.61 22.63 6.99
C SER A 77 -22.44 21.33 6.88
N LEU A 78 -22.29 20.40 7.83
CA LEU A 78 -23.04 19.15 7.90
C LEU A 78 -24.37 19.38 8.65
N LYS A 79 -25.51 19.13 7.97
CA LYS A 79 -26.86 19.45 8.46
C LYS A 79 -27.30 18.58 9.65
N ASN A 80 -26.72 17.42 9.81
CA ASN A 80 -27.03 16.47 10.89
C ASN A 80 -26.21 16.71 12.15
N LEU A 81 -25.28 17.69 12.13
CA LEU A 81 -24.40 18.01 13.26
C LEU A 81 -24.79 19.30 13.96
N GLU A 82 -24.80 19.27 15.29
CA GLU A 82 -24.79 20.45 16.14
C GLU A 82 -23.42 20.57 16.80
N VAL A 83 -22.78 21.73 16.65
CA VAL A 83 -21.44 21.98 17.20
C VAL A 83 -21.53 23.13 18.20
N ARG A 84 -20.99 22.95 19.39
CA ARG A 84 -20.87 23.98 20.41
C ARG A 84 -19.42 24.21 20.83
N LEU A 85 -19.10 25.45 21.13
CA LEU A 85 -17.79 25.89 21.63
C LEU A 85 -17.90 26.25 23.11
N PHE A 86 -17.18 25.51 23.97
CA PHE A 86 -17.07 25.82 25.37
C PHE A 86 -16.05 26.95 25.55
N ARG A 87 -16.52 28.12 26.06
CA ARG A 87 -15.69 29.31 26.20
C ARG A 87 -14.93 29.26 27.53
N THR A 88 -13.67 28.85 27.49
CA THR A 88 -12.82 28.77 28.68
C THR A 88 -12.51 30.15 29.30
N SER A 89 -12.57 31.20 28.47
CA SER A 89 -12.42 32.58 28.95
C SER A 89 -13.58 33.05 29.87
N GLU A 90 -14.77 32.46 29.70
CA GLU A 90 -15.96 32.73 30.50
C GLU A 90 -16.06 31.78 31.71
N ALA A 91 -15.48 30.58 31.58
CA ALA A 91 -15.45 29.56 32.59
C ALA A 91 -14.21 29.74 33.50
N ARG A 92 -14.37 29.56 34.79
CA ARG A 92 -13.21 29.49 35.70
C ARG A 92 -12.61 28.10 35.81
N VAL A 93 -13.01 27.19 34.89
CA VAL A 93 -12.63 25.77 34.89
C VAL A 93 -12.05 25.43 33.55
N GLY A 94 -10.95 24.68 33.51
CA GLY A 94 -10.35 24.15 32.27
C GLY A 94 -11.22 23.06 31.63
N PHE A 95 -11.19 22.96 30.29
CA PHE A 95 -11.89 21.95 29.53
C PHE A 95 -10.85 21.07 28.80
N HIS A 96 -10.79 19.77 29.13
CA HIS A 96 -9.80 18.86 28.51
C HIS A 96 -10.34 17.43 28.38
N THR A 97 -11.64 17.31 28.11
CA THR A 97 -12.29 16.01 27.92
C THR A 97 -11.95 15.39 26.56
N LYS A 98 -11.95 14.06 26.45
CA LYS A 98 -11.87 13.28 25.22
C LYS A 98 -12.75 12.06 25.37
N GLY A 99 -13.99 12.21 24.95
CA GLY A 99 -15.03 11.19 25.02
C GLY A 99 -15.85 11.16 23.75
N TYR A 100 -16.05 9.96 23.22
CA TYR A 100 -16.84 9.70 22.04
C TYR A 100 -17.90 8.67 22.42
N LEU A 101 -19.16 9.07 22.36
CA LEU A 101 -20.31 8.32 22.87
C LEU A 101 -21.25 7.99 21.71
N PHE A 102 -21.55 6.72 21.50
CA PHE A 102 -22.35 6.23 20.37
C PHE A 102 -23.54 5.42 20.90
N ARG A 103 -24.68 5.59 20.24
CA ARG A 103 -25.87 4.73 20.42
C ARG A 103 -26.07 3.88 19.17
N HIS A 104 -26.39 2.63 19.37
CA HIS A 104 -26.62 1.67 18.30
C HIS A 104 -28.04 1.13 18.33
N ALA A 105 -28.52 0.59 17.18
CA ALA A 105 -29.87 0.08 17.03
C ALA A 105 -30.13 -1.20 17.85
N ASP A 106 -29.07 -1.95 18.15
CA ASP A 106 -29.11 -3.18 18.96
C ASP A 106 -29.31 -2.94 20.46
N GLY A 107 -29.38 -1.67 20.88
CA GLY A 107 -29.53 -1.29 22.30
C GLY A 107 -28.23 -1.43 23.09
N VAL A 108 -27.07 -1.39 22.44
CA VAL A 108 -25.76 -1.33 23.11
C VAL A 108 -25.16 0.04 22.86
N ASP A 109 -24.80 0.75 23.93
CA ASP A 109 -24.07 2.00 23.84
C ASP A 109 -22.55 1.72 23.79
N HIS A 110 -21.84 2.32 22.85
CA HIS A 110 -20.38 2.25 22.79
C HIS A 110 -19.75 3.58 23.22
N LEU A 111 -18.70 3.47 24.01
CA LEU A 111 -17.97 4.62 24.51
C LEU A 111 -16.47 4.47 24.21
N LEU A 112 -15.88 5.42 23.51
CA LEU A 112 -14.44 5.53 23.32
C LEU A 112 -13.93 6.65 24.23
N LEU A 113 -13.12 6.29 25.22
CA LEU A 113 -12.60 7.22 26.23
C LEU A 113 -11.07 7.13 26.28
N GLY A 114 -10.38 8.27 26.32
CA GLY A 114 -8.92 8.24 26.40
C GLY A 114 -8.26 9.59 26.23
N SER A 115 -7.13 9.57 25.53
CA SER A 115 -6.28 10.76 25.35
C SER A 115 -6.44 11.46 23.99
N SER A 116 -7.07 10.82 22.99
CA SER A 116 -7.12 11.30 21.62
C SER A 116 -8.08 12.48 21.41
N ASN A 117 -7.56 13.57 20.83
CA ASN A 117 -8.35 14.67 20.26
C ASN A 117 -8.68 14.41 18.79
N ILE A 118 -9.54 15.24 18.17
CA ILE A 118 -9.77 15.20 16.71
C ILE A 118 -8.67 16.02 16.01
N THR A 119 -7.45 15.47 16.02
CA THR A 119 -6.30 16.00 15.28
C THR A 119 -5.66 14.88 14.48
N GLY A 120 -5.10 15.20 13.30
CA GLY A 120 -4.56 14.18 12.40
C GLY A 120 -3.59 13.22 13.08
N SER A 121 -2.65 13.76 13.85
CA SER A 121 -1.65 12.94 14.56
C SER A 121 -2.24 12.12 15.71
N ALA A 122 -3.19 12.66 16.50
CA ALA A 122 -3.82 11.91 17.59
C ALA A 122 -4.71 10.76 17.09
N LEU A 123 -5.31 10.93 15.93
CA LEU A 123 -6.14 9.89 15.33
C LEU A 123 -5.33 8.77 14.65
N THR A 124 -4.05 9.01 14.28
CA THR A 124 -3.33 8.10 13.36
C THR A 124 -1.96 7.64 13.83
N VAL A 125 -1.10 8.52 14.41
CA VAL A 125 0.32 8.21 14.63
C VAL A 125 0.84 8.44 16.05
N ASN A 126 0.25 9.39 16.81
CA ASN A 126 0.72 9.68 18.18
C ASN A 126 0.49 8.48 19.10
N GLN A 127 1.36 8.34 20.10
CA GLN A 127 1.15 7.39 21.19
C GLN A 127 -0.05 7.86 22.04
N GLU A 128 -1.19 7.27 21.79
CA GLU A 128 -2.46 7.57 22.46
C GLU A 128 -3.01 6.31 23.14
N TRP A 129 -3.64 6.48 24.28
CA TRP A 129 -4.28 5.41 25.01
C TRP A 129 -5.78 5.67 25.07
N ASN A 130 -6.53 4.76 24.46
CA ASN A 130 -7.99 4.82 24.46
C ASN A 130 -8.57 3.47 24.83
N VAL A 131 -9.78 3.47 25.36
CA VAL A 131 -10.53 2.27 25.71
C VAL A 131 -11.89 2.33 25.05
N LYS A 132 -12.25 1.25 24.33
CA LYS A 132 -13.63 1.02 23.87
C LYS A 132 -14.37 0.19 24.92
N LEU A 133 -15.49 0.73 25.38
CA LEU A 133 -16.41 0.11 26.32
C LEU A 133 -17.77 -0.09 25.63
N ALA A 134 -18.36 -1.26 25.79
CA ALA A 134 -19.74 -1.55 25.40
C ALA A 134 -20.59 -1.67 26.68
N SER A 135 -21.75 -1.05 26.69
CA SER A 135 -22.69 -1.05 27.82
C SER A 135 -24.10 -1.23 27.30
N ALA A 136 -24.91 -2.01 27.97
CA ALA A 136 -26.34 -2.01 27.68
C ALA A 136 -26.89 -0.58 27.77
N ALA A 137 -27.82 -0.21 26.90
CA ALA A 137 -28.38 1.15 26.77
C ALA A 137 -28.88 1.77 28.11
N ASN A 138 -29.17 0.97 29.08
CA ASN A 138 -29.57 1.39 30.43
C ASN A 138 -28.52 1.14 31.51
N GLY A 139 -27.27 0.80 31.11
CA GLY A 139 -26.17 0.60 32.05
C GLY A 139 -25.79 1.90 32.77
N GLU A 140 -25.50 1.82 34.06
CA GLU A 140 -25.23 3.01 34.91
C GLU A 140 -24.02 3.79 34.41
N PHE A 141 -23.01 3.12 33.86
CA PHE A 141 -21.80 3.77 33.28
C PHE A 141 -22.15 4.63 32.07
N ALA A 142 -22.85 4.05 31.06
CA ALA A 142 -23.28 4.77 29.88
C ALA A 142 -24.20 5.95 30.23
N LYS A 143 -25.20 5.73 31.09
CA LYS A 143 -26.08 6.79 31.60
C LYS A 143 -25.29 7.92 32.27
N SER A 144 -24.26 7.60 33.04
CA SER A 144 -23.44 8.61 33.71
C SER A 144 -22.62 9.40 32.69
N ALA A 145 -22.03 8.73 31.70
CA ALA A 145 -21.25 9.40 30.63
C ALA A 145 -22.12 10.35 29.81
N PHE A 146 -23.33 9.89 29.34
CA PHE A 146 -24.24 10.76 28.62
C PHE A 146 -24.75 11.93 29.44
N ARG A 147 -25.10 11.70 30.71
CA ARG A 147 -25.51 12.78 31.64
C ARG A 147 -24.41 13.83 31.84
N ASN A 148 -23.17 13.40 31.99
CA ASN A 148 -22.03 14.32 32.05
C ASN A 148 -21.85 15.12 30.76
N PHE A 149 -21.97 14.47 29.62
CA PHE A 149 -21.94 15.17 28.34
C PHE A 149 -23.08 16.19 28.25
N ASP A 150 -24.32 15.81 28.60
CA ASP A 150 -25.48 16.69 28.54
C ASP A 150 -25.34 17.87 29.52
N ALA A 151 -24.73 17.68 30.68
CA ALA A 151 -24.43 18.75 31.64
C ALA A 151 -23.43 19.76 31.05
N LEU A 152 -22.36 19.28 30.41
CA LEU A 152 -21.38 20.14 29.71
C LEU A 152 -22.00 20.83 28.50
N TRP A 153 -22.80 20.09 27.73
CA TRP A 153 -23.50 20.59 26.56
C TRP A 153 -24.45 21.76 26.86
N ASN A 154 -25.19 21.65 27.96
CA ASN A 154 -26.15 22.65 28.42
C ASN A 154 -25.54 23.69 29.35
N ALA A 155 -24.25 23.64 29.63
CA ALA A 155 -23.58 24.65 30.45
C ALA A 155 -23.68 26.05 29.80
N ARG A 156 -23.74 27.08 30.64
CA ARG A 156 -23.83 28.49 30.19
C ARG A 156 -22.68 28.88 29.27
N GLU A 157 -21.52 28.30 29.49
CA GLU A 157 -20.28 28.52 28.76
C GLU A 157 -20.23 27.79 27.39
N SER A 158 -21.11 26.78 27.14
CA SER A 158 -21.23 26.06 25.90
C SER A 158 -22.15 26.82 24.93
N LYS A 159 -21.55 27.63 24.08
CA LYS A 159 -22.24 28.50 23.12
C LYS A 159 -22.46 27.80 21.80
N SER A 160 -23.56 28.14 21.10
CA SER A 160 -23.76 27.73 19.70
C SER A 160 -22.62 28.26 18.85
N LEU A 161 -22.15 27.43 17.91
CA LEU A 161 -21.11 27.84 16.98
C LEU A 161 -21.52 29.03 16.12
N ASP A 162 -22.79 29.15 15.78
CA ASP A 162 -23.32 30.28 15.00
C ASP A 162 -23.15 31.62 15.70
N ASP A 163 -23.26 31.63 17.03
CA ASP A 163 -23.16 32.84 17.84
C ASP A 163 -21.70 33.30 18.03
N VAL A 164 -20.75 32.35 18.08
CA VAL A 164 -19.40 32.65 18.55
C VAL A 164 -18.32 32.56 17.48
N LEU A 165 -18.57 31.89 16.36
CA LEU A 165 -17.55 31.60 15.35
C LEU A 165 -16.88 32.85 14.76
N PRO A 166 -17.60 33.95 14.40
CA PRO A 166 -16.97 35.14 13.83
C PRO A 166 -15.99 35.79 14.82
N ASN A 167 -16.37 35.88 16.09
CA ASN A 167 -15.51 36.46 17.15
C ASN A 167 -14.32 35.53 17.42
N TYR A 168 -14.55 34.22 17.49
CA TYR A 168 -13.51 33.24 17.72
C TYR A 168 -12.46 33.22 16.57
N GLU A 169 -12.91 33.37 15.34
CA GLU A 169 -12.02 33.45 14.19
C GLU A 169 -11.11 34.69 14.26
N ALA A 170 -11.65 35.85 14.67
CA ALA A 170 -10.86 37.04 14.87
C ALA A 170 -9.84 36.87 16.02
N GLU A 171 -10.26 36.30 17.14
CA GLU A 171 -9.36 36.00 18.26
C GLU A 171 -8.25 35.02 17.86
N TYR A 172 -8.59 33.97 17.10
CA TYR A 172 -7.65 32.97 16.60
C TYR A 172 -6.59 33.58 15.69
N LYS A 173 -6.98 34.45 14.76
CA LYS A 173 -6.05 35.14 13.85
C LYS A 173 -5.05 36.02 14.60
N LEU A 174 -5.49 36.65 15.68
CA LEU A 174 -4.61 37.48 16.53
C LEU A 174 -3.64 36.65 17.38
N ARG A 175 -4.07 35.47 17.85
CA ARG A 175 -3.25 34.60 18.73
C ARG A 175 -2.27 33.72 17.95
N ARG A 176 -2.58 33.34 16.72
CA ARG A 176 -1.78 32.38 15.89
C ARG A 176 -0.31 32.82 15.70
N PRO A 177 0.01 34.11 15.42
CA PRO A 177 1.41 34.55 15.31
C PRO A 177 2.16 34.44 16.64
N ILE A 178 1.49 34.74 17.75
CA ILE A 178 2.08 34.69 19.11
C ILE A 178 2.42 33.24 19.48
N LEU A 179 1.53 32.31 19.19
CA LEU A 179 1.71 30.87 19.44
C LEU A 179 2.80 30.27 18.52
N ARG A 180 2.87 30.69 17.27
CA ARG A 180 3.97 30.28 16.36
C ARG A 180 5.33 30.73 16.87
N ASN A 181 5.44 31.96 17.38
CA ASN A 181 6.68 32.50 17.94
C ASN A 181 7.03 31.89 19.31
N ALA A 182 6.03 31.60 20.15
CA ALA A 182 6.25 30.98 21.48
C ALA A 182 6.68 29.51 21.42
N VAL A 183 6.30 28.78 20.36
CA VAL A 183 6.69 27.37 20.15
C VAL A 183 8.07 27.25 19.51
N GLY A 184 8.74 28.35 19.17
CA GLY A 184 10.17 28.36 18.83
C GLY A 184 10.56 27.61 17.56
N LYS A 185 9.63 27.40 16.60
CA LYS A 185 9.96 26.70 15.35
C LYS A 185 11.01 27.42 14.50
N ASP A 186 11.12 28.73 14.61
CA ASP A 186 12.08 29.51 13.79
C ASP A 186 13.50 29.56 14.41
N ALA A 187 13.64 29.54 15.72
CA ALA A 187 14.95 29.50 16.39
C ALA A 187 15.62 28.10 16.28
N VAL A 188 14.84 27.02 16.27
CA VAL A 188 15.34 25.64 16.10
C VAL A 188 15.72 25.38 14.65
N ARG A 189 14.99 25.96 13.67
CA ARG A 189 15.28 25.77 12.23
C ARG A 189 16.56 26.45 11.75
N GLN A 190 17.02 27.54 12.38
CA GLN A 190 18.28 28.23 11.97
C GLN A 190 19.54 27.60 12.60
N ALA A 191 19.42 26.85 13.67
CA ALA A 191 20.55 26.22 14.37
C ALA A 191 20.69 24.70 14.12
N GLU A 192 19.72 24.02 13.49
CA GLU A 192 19.86 22.62 13.14
C GLU A 192 20.89 22.45 12.01
N ARG A 193 22.06 21.90 12.34
CA ARG A 193 22.93 21.26 11.35
C ARG A 193 22.07 20.28 10.58
N LEU A 194 21.99 20.45 9.25
CA LEU A 194 21.31 19.51 8.37
C LEU A 194 21.90 18.11 8.58
N ASN A 195 21.14 17.24 9.22
CA ASN A 195 21.52 15.86 9.44
C ASN A 195 20.81 14.97 8.41
N PRO A 196 21.51 13.97 7.83
CA PRO A 196 20.87 13.04 6.90
C PRO A 196 19.77 12.25 7.59
N ASN A 197 18.61 12.13 6.93
CA ASN A 197 17.49 11.27 7.37
C ASN A 197 17.82 9.77 7.21
N LYS A 198 16.92 8.86 7.58
CA LYS A 198 17.18 7.40 7.52
C LYS A 198 17.50 6.94 6.10
N MET A 199 16.73 7.37 5.09
CA MET A 199 16.97 7.04 3.69
C MET A 199 18.35 7.54 3.24
N GLN A 200 18.68 8.79 3.54
CA GLN A 200 19.96 9.40 3.15
C GLN A 200 21.15 8.68 3.80
N ARG A 201 21.04 8.31 5.09
CA ARG A 201 22.07 7.49 5.77
C ARG A 201 22.25 6.11 5.14
N ARG A 202 21.13 5.43 4.74
CA ARG A 202 21.18 4.15 4.02
C ARG A 202 21.85 4.32 2.67
N PHE A 203 21.47 5.35 1.94
CA PHE A 203 22.06 5.69 0.64
C PHE A 203 23.56 5.96 0.74
N ILE A 204 24.01 6.77 1.68
CA ILE A 204 25.43 7.10 1.88
C ILE A 204 26.24 5.83 2.11
N ARG A 205 25.84 4.97 3.07
CA ARG A 205 26.52 3.71 3.36
C ARG A 205 26.61 2.78 2.15
N ASN A 206 25.57 2.75 1.33
CA ASN A 206 25.57 1.91 0.12
C ASN A 206 26.48 2.49 -0.97
N ILE A 207 26.54 3.81 -1.12
CA ILE A 207 27.51 4.46 -2.03
C ILE A 207 28.95 4.16 -1.60
N GLU A 208 29.26 4.31 -0.30
CA GLU A 208 30.60 4.00 0.24
C GLU A 208 30.98 2.55 -0.07
N ARG A 209 30.07 1.60 0.18
CA ARG A 209 30.29 0.18 -0.12
C ARG A 209 30.53 -0.07 -1.62
N LEU A 210 29.75 0.55 -2.51
CA LEU A 210 29.92 0.39 -3.96
C LEU A 210 31.27 0.91 -4.41
N ILE A 211 31.71 2.05 -3.89
CA ILE A 211 33.04 2.61 -4.18
C ILE A 211 34.15 1.70 -3.67
N GLU A 212 34.03 1.13 -2.45
CA GLU A 212 34.98 0.17 -1.90
C GLU A 212 35.05 -1.13 -2.75
N GLN A 213 33.96 -1.53 -3.38
CA GLN A 213 33.90 -2.66 -4.32
C GLN A 213 34.48 -2.33 -5.70
N GLY A 214 34.90 -1.09 -5.92
CA GLY A 214 35.46 -0.64 -7.20
C GLY A 214 34.44 -0.28 -8.26
N GLU A 215 33.16 -0.18 -7.89
CA GLU A 215 32.10 0.23 -8.79
C GLU A 215 32.23 1.72 -9.14
N LYS A 216 32.04 2.03 -10.41
CA LYS A 216 32.16 3.40 -10.94
C LYS A 216 30.82 4.07 -11.20
N ARG A 217 29.72 3.40 -10.99
CA ARG A 217 28.38 3.89 -11.32
C ARG A 217 27.37 3.43 -10.28
N ALA A 218 26.43 4.31 -9.91
CA ALA A 218 25.31 3.95 -9.07
C ALA A 218 24.05 4.74 -9.42
N LEU A 219 22.89 4.18 -9.05
CA LEU A 219 21.58 4.76 -9.26
C LEU A 219 20.85 4.95 -7.92
N LEU A 220 20.31 6.14 -7.68
CA LEU A 220 19.37 6.46 -6.62
C LEU A 220 17.96 6.50 -7.21
N ILE A 221 17.11 5.56 -6.81
CA ILE A 221 15.70 5.54 -7.17
C ILE A 221 14.90 6.00 -5.96
N SER A 222 14.23 7.15 -6.07
CA SER A 222 13.47 7.69 -4.95
C SER A 222 12.31 8.55 -5.43
N ALA A 223 11.16 8.42 -4.78
CA ALA A 223 9.99 9.22 -5.11
C ALA A 223 10.30 10.72 -5.14
N THR A 224 9.53 11.49 -5.89
CA THR A 224 9.67 12.96 -5.89
C THR A 224 9.39 13.49 -4.48
N GLY A 225 10.16 14.48 -4.02
CA GLY A 225 9.96 15.09 -2.71
C GLY A 225 10.72 14.47 -1.54
N THR A 226 11.31 13.30 -1.69
CA THR A 226 12.05 12.61 -0.63
C THR A 226 13.42 13.18 -0.28
N GLY A 227 13.86 14.21 -0.99
CA GLY A 227 15.15 14.87 -0.75
C GLY A 227 16.34 14.26 -1.49
N LYS A 228 16.15 13.76 -2.72
CA LYS A 228 17.23 13.21 -3.59
C LYS A 228 18.45 14.14 -3.71
N THR A 229 18.22 15.43 -3.95
CA THR A 229 19.30 16.44 -4.09
C THR A 229 20.13 16.56 -2.81
N TYR A 230 19.48 16.53 -1.63
CA TYR A 230 20.18 16.51 -0.34
C TYR A 230 20.92 15.19 -0.12
N ALA A 231 20.34 14.06 -0.53
CA ALA A 231 21.00 12.76 -0.46
C ALA A 231 22.31 12.77 -1.25
N ALA A 232 22.28 13.30 -2.48
CA ALA A 232 23.48 13.47 -3.31
C ALA A 232 24.52 14.40 -2.66
N ALA A 233 24.08 15.53 -2.10
CA ALA A 233 24.99 16.46 -1.40
C ALA A 233 25.65 15.80 -0.18
N PHE A 234 24.93 15.02 0.62
CA PHE A 234 25.50 14.26 1.73
C PHE A 234 26.44 13.14 1.27
N ALA A 235 26.14 12.46 0.16
CA ALA A 235 27.06 11.47 -0.42
C ALA A 235 28.39 12.13 -0.88
N VAL A 236 28.31 13.31 -1.50
CA VAL A 236 29.48 14.12 -1.85
C VAL A 236 30.25 14.55 -0.59
N GLN A 237 29.56 14.92 0.48
CA GLN A 237 30.18 15.28 1.76
C GLN A 237 30.95 14.09 2.37
N ALA A 238 30.43 12.89 2.24
CA ALA A 238 31.08 11.66 2.74
C ALA A 238 32.27 11.24 1.86
N ALA A 239 32.08 11.17 0.53
CA ALA A 239 33.11 10.72 -0.42
C ALA A 239 34.19 11.76 -0.71
N LYS A 240 33.89 13.05 -0.54
CA LYS A 240 34.82 14.21 -0.72
C LYS A 240 35.54 14.25 -2.06
N PRO A 241 34.87 14.12 -3.21
CA PRO A 241 35.51 14.31 -4.51
C PRO A 241 36.07 15.73 -4.59
N LYS A 242 37.21 15.91 -5.26
CA LYS A 242 37.82 17.26 -5.43
C LYS A 242 36.98 18.14 -6.34
N ARG A 243 36.41 17.53 -7.37
CA ARG A 243 35.63 18.24 -8.40
C ARG A 243 34.35 17.48 -8.72
N LEU A 244 33.23 18.18 -8.76
CA LEU A 244 31.93 17.59 -9.07
C LEU A 244 31.22 18.38 -10.19
N LEU A 245 30.51 17.65 -11.06
CA LEU A 245 29.63 18.18 -12.08
C LEU A 245 28.21 17.68 -11.82
N PHE A 246 27.23 18.58 -11.67
CA PHE A 246 25.82 18.25 -11.48
C PHE A 246 25.03 18.63 -12.74
N VAL A 247 24.41 17.66 -13.38
CA VAL A 247 23.76 17.79 -14.69
C VAL A 247 22.26 17.65 -14.56
N VAL A 248 21.50 18.64 -15.01
CA VAL A 248 20.04 18.68 -14.98
C VAL A 248 19.47 19.13 -16.33
N HIS A 249 18.17 19.01 -16.50
CA HIS A 249 17.52 19.44 -17.75
C HIS A 249 17.08 20.91 -17.76
N ARG A 250 17.01 21.62 -16.62
CA ARG A 250 16.57 23.01 -16.49
C ARG A 250 17.50 23.83 -15.60
N GLU A 251 17.71 25.10 -15.98
CA GLU A 251 18.60 26.01 -15.24
C GLU A 251 18.11 26.31 -13.82
N GLN A 252 16.81 26.51 -13.62
CA GLN A 252 16.25 26.75 -12.28
C GLN A 252 16.56 25.58 -11.32
N ILE A 253 16.48 24.33 -11.80
CA ILE A 253 16.84 23.14 -11.01
C ILE A 253 18.33 23.14 -10.70
N ALA A 254 19.20 23.55 -11.66
CA ALA A 254 20.64 23.68 -11.43
C ALA A 254 20.92 24.69 -10.30
N ARG A 255 20.30 25.87 -10.34
CA ARG A 255 20.44 26.90 -9.31
C ARG A 255 19.91 26.45 -7.94
N GLN A 256 18.77 25.74 -7.92
CA GLN A 256 18.20 25.21 -6.68
C GLN A 256 19.07 24.08 -6.08
N ALA A 257 19.58 23.18 -6.93
CA ALA A 257 20.52 22.14 -6.52
C ALA A 257 21.79 22.74 -5.93
N MET A 258 22.37 23.77 -6.59
CA MET A 258 23.55 24.50 -6.09
C MET A 258 23.29 25.08 -4.69
N LYS A 259 22.10 25.69 -4.43
CA LYS A 259 21.73 26.20 -3.10
C LYS A 259 21.67 25.08 -2.07
N SER A 260 21.11 23.92 -2.43
CA SER A 260 21.01 22.74 -1.54
C SER A 260 22.39 22.17 -1.21
N PHE A 261 23.26 22.03 -2.21
CA PHE A 261 24.65 21.59 -2.03
C PHE A 261 25.43 22.56 -1.15
N ARG A 262 25.31 23.88 -1.36
CA ARG A 262 25.97 24.89 -0.51
C ARG A 262 25.51 24.82 0.94
N ARG A 263 24.23 24.49 1.22
CA ARG A 263 23.73 24.30 2.59
C ARG A 263 24.37 23.11 3.30
N VAL A 264 24.70 22.05 2.57
CA VAL A 264 25.29 20.82 3.14
C VAL A 264 26.80 20.90 3.20
N LEU A 265 27.44 21.36 2.11
CA LEU A 265 28.90 21.34 1.94
C LEU A 265 29.59 22.62 2.44
N GLY A 266 28.83 23.71 2.63
CA GLY A 266 29.38 25.01 3.05
C GLY A 266 30.40 25.55 2.06
N ASP A 267 31.50 26.12 2.59
CA ASP A 267 32.60 26.72 1.83
C ASP A 267 33.70 25.72 1.44
N ALA A 268 33.46 24.40 1.65
CA ALA A 268 34.39 23.35 1.23
C ALA A 268 34.54 23.28 -0.30
N TYR A 269 33.60 23.82 -1.03
CA TYR A 269 33.59 23.89 -2.50
C TYR A 269 33.37 25.32 -3.00
N THR A 270 33.92 25.64 -4.16
CA THR A 270 33.53 26.81 -4.94
C THR A 270 32.41 26.41 -5.91
N TYR A 271 31.43 27.27 -6.11
CA TYR A 271 30.19 26.92 -6.84
C TYR A 271 30.05 27.76 -8.12
N GLY A 272 29.66 27.12 -9.21
CA GLY A 272 29.38 27.78 -10.47
C GLY A 272 28.19 27.17 -11.21
N VAL A 273 27.49 27.99 -12.01
CA VAL A 273 26.41 27.54 -12.90
C VAL A 273 26.84 27.81 -14.35
N VAL A 274 26.71 26.76 -15.18
CA VAL A 274 26.94 26.83 -16.63
C VAL A 274 25.66 26.48 -17.36
N SER A 275 24.99 27.50 -17.91
CA SER A 275 23.68 27.34 -18.58
C SER A 275 23.61 28.17 -19.85
N GLY A 276 22.52 28.09 -20.61
CA GLY A 276 22.30 28.89 -21.81
C GLY A 276 22.42 30.39 -21.54
N THR A 277 21.94 30.86 -20.40
CA THR A 277 21.88 32.27 -20.02
C THR A 277 23.16 32.81 -19.38
N THR A 278 24.10 31.97 -18.92
CA THR A 278 25.37 32.44 -18.34
C THR A 278 26.28 32.99 -19.40
N ALA A 279 26.77 34.24 -19.21
CA ALA A 279 27.65 34.94 -20.15
C ALA A 279 29.00 34.20 -20.34
N GLN A 280 29.60 33.76 -19.23
CA GLN A 280 30.83 32.96 -19.26
C GLN A 280 30.53 31.52 -18.92
N LYS A 281 31.00 30.57 -19.75
CA LYS A 281 30.89 29.14 -19.51
C LYS A 281 32.11 28.67 -18.70
N ASP A 282 32.14 29.01 -17.41
CA ASP A 282 33.29 28.79 -16.54
C ASP A 282 33.17 27.43 -15.80
N PHE A 283 34.17 26.58 -16.00
CA PHE A 283 34.32 25.29 -15.32
C PHE A 283 35.41 25.30 -14.25
N THR A 284 35.93 26.46 -13.87
CA THR A 284 36.95 26.60 -12.81
C THR A 284 36.48 26.23 -11.42
N PRO A 285 35.20 26.53 -11.03
CA PRO A 285 34.68 26.12 -9.73
C PRO A 285 34.75 24.60 -9.49
N SER A 286 35.00 24.20 -8.24
CA SER A 286 35.10 22.78 -7.87
C SER A 286 33.75 22.07 -7.93
N ALA A 287 32.62 22.75 -7.78
CA ALA A 287 31.26 22.24 -7.94
C ALA A 287 30.54 23.04 -9.03
N VAL A 288 30.32 22.42 -10.18
CA VAL A 288 29.68 23.06 -11.34
C VAL A 288 28.30 22.42 -11.55
N PHE A 289 27.28 23.27 -11.71
CA PHE A 289 25.91 22.92 -12.00
C PHE A 289 25.56 23.33 -13.42
N THR A 290 25.06 22.39 -14.24
CA THR A 290 24.88 22.68 -15.67
C THR A 290 23.62 22.06 -16.23
N THR A 291 23.15 22.57 -17.38
CA THR A 291 22.04 21.95 -18.11
C THR A 291 22.57 21.02 -19.20
N VAL A 292 21.83 19.92 -19.44
CA VAL A 292 22.16 18.94 -20.50
C VAL A 292 22.30 19.60 -21.85
N GLN A 293 21.37 20.52 -22.20
CA GLN A 293 21.38 21.24 -23.49
C GLN A 293 22.66 22.07 -23.69
N THR A 294 23.14 22.68 -22.62
CA THR A 294 24.39 23.46 -22.68
C THR A 294 25.61 22.55 -22.73
N LEU A 295 25.65 21.55 -21.85
CA LEU A 295 26.78 20.64 -21.72
C LEU A 295 26.98 19.77 -22.98
N SER A 296 25.90 19.36 -23.67
CA SER A 296 25.98 18.52 -24.87
C SER A 296 26.53 19.20 -26.12
N ARG A 297 26.73 20.52 -26.08
CA ARG A 297 27.38 21.27 -27.18
C ARG A 297 28.85 20.85 -27.26
N PRO A 298 29.36 20.54 -28.47
CA PRO A 298 30.69 19.98 -28.62
C PRO A 298 31.83 20.87 -28.00
N ASP A 299 31.74 22.19 -28.17
CA ASP A 299 32.68 23.15 -27.63
C ASP A 299 32.72 23.20 -26.12
N ILE A 300 31.53 23.15 -25.50
CA ILE A 300 31.34 23.17 -24.05
C ILE A 300 31.73 21.82 -23.43
N LEU A 301 31.38 20.74 -24.08
CA LEU A 301 31.68 19.37 -23.61
C LEU A 301 33.19 19.10 -23.58
N GLN A 302 33.96 19.60 -24.59
CA GLN A 302 35.41 19.48 -24.55
C GLN A 302 36.05 20.32 -23.42
N ARG A 303 35.50 21.47 -23.12
CA ARG A 303 35.94 22.29 -21.97
C ARG A 303 35.63 21.59 -20.64
N ALA A 304 34.44 20.94 -20.51
CA ALA A 304 34.08 20.14 -19.33
C ALA A 304 35.01 18.91 -19.19
N LYS A 305 35.38 18.24 -20.31
CA LYS A 305 36.36 17.15 -20.33
C LYS A 305 37.72 17.59 -19.82
N ALA A 306 38.22 18.73 -20.33
CA ALA A 306 39.49 19.33 -19.91
C ALA A 306 39.50 19.74 -18.44
N ALA A 307 38.35 20.05 -17.86
CA ALA A 307 38.20 20.39 -16.45
C ALA A 307 38.35 19.18 -15.51
N ALA A 308 38.25 17.94 -15.99
CA ALA A 308 38.44 16.69 -15.26
C ALA A 308 37.69 16.61 -13.93
N PHE A 309 36.40 16.25 -13.99
CA PHE A 309 35.56 16.06 -12.81
C PHE A 309 35.67 14.63 -12.24
N ASP A 310 35.83 14.50 -10.91
CA ASP A 310 35.90 13.22 -10.24
C ASP A 310 34.52 12.58 -10.16
N TRP A 311 33.49 13.38 -9.88
CA TRP A 311 32.11 12.93 -9.81
C TRP A 311 31.23 13.67 -10.82
N VAL A 312 30.38 12.89 -11.50
CA VAL A 312 29.29 13.43 -12.34
C VAL A 312 27.95 12.90 -11.83
N ILE A 313 27.06 13.81 -11.48
CA ILE A 313 25.72 13.50 -10.97
C ILE A 313 24.71 13.89 -12.04
N ILE A 314 23.85 12.95 -12.43
CA ILE A 314 22.76 13.18 -13.41
C ILE A 314 21.42 13.10 -12.68
N ASP A 315 20.71 14.22 -12.59
CA ASP A 315 19.34 14.23 -12.10
C ASP A 315 18.36 13.92 -13.25
N GLU A 316 17.22 13.31 -12.90
CA GLU A 316 16.23 12.74 -13.83
C GLU A 316 16.89 11.80 -14.86
N SER A 317 17.73 10.90 -14.37
CA SER A 317 18.54 9.99 -15.17
C SER A 317 17.73 9.02 -16.06
N HIS A 318 16.41 8.90 -15.84
CA HIS A 318 15.52 8.19 -16.78
C HIS A 318 15.54 8.81 -18.20
N ARG A 319 15.96 10.07 -18.36
CA ARG A 319 16.13 10.72 -19.67
C ARG A 319 17.45 10.39 -20.36
N SER A 320 18.34 9.65 -19.71
CA SER A 320 19.70 9.36 -20.23
C SER A 320 19.73 8.55 -21.52
N GLY A 321 18.60 8.04 -21.99
CA GLY A 321 18.45 7.47 -23.34
C GLY A 321 18.54 8.48 -24.48
N ALA A 322 18.34 9.78 -24.21
CA ALA A 322 18.45 10.79 -25.25
C ALA A 322 19.90 10.97 -25.72
N GLU A 323 20.08 11.23 -27.02
CA GLU A 323 21.39 11.36 -27.66
C GLU A 323 22.36 12.36 -26.97
N SER A 324 21.79 13.44 -26.42
CA SER A 324 22.57 14.45 -25.68
C SER A 324 23.22 13.89 -24.41
N TYR A 325 22.50 13.05 -23.66
CA TYR A 325 23.06 12.39 -22.46
C TYR A 325 24.08 11.31 -22.85
N GLN A 326 23.80 10.53 -23.88
CA GLN A 326 24.73 9.51 -24.39
C GLN A 326 26.04 10.12 -24.81
N ARG A 327 26.02 11.29 -25.50
CA ARG A 327 27.21 12.03 -25.91
C ARG A 327 28.01 12.50 -24.69
N ILE A 328 27.35 13.02 -23.64
CA ILE A 328 28.00 13.45 -22.40
C ILE A 328 28.69 12.26 -21.74
N MET A 329 28.00 11.13 -21.57
CA MET A 329 28.51 9.96 -20.90
C MET A 329 29.62 9.24 -21.67
N ALA A 330 29.63 9.32 -22.99
CA ALA A 330 30.69 8.78 -23.84
C ALA A 330 31.96 9.66 -23.85
N THR A 331 31.85 10.95 -23.51
CA THR A 331 32.96 11.91 -23.58
C THR A 331 33.67 12.15 -22.25
N LEU A 332 32.89 12.20 -21.16
CA LEU A 332 33.44 12.42 -19.82
C LEU A 332 33.84 11.07 -19.17
N GLU A 333 34.92 11.08 -18.42
CA GLU A 333 35.51 9.93 -17.75
C GLU A 333 35.73 10.22 -16.25
N PRO A 334 34.65 10.44 -15.45
CA PRO A 334 34.79 10.66 -14.02
C PRO A 334 35.14 9.34 -13.29
N ASP A 335 35.65 9.47 -12.07
CA ASP A 335 35.86 8.32 -11.19
C ASP A 335 34.53 7.67 -10.79
N PHE A 336 33.45 8.50 -10.67
CA PHE A 336 32.12 7.99 -10.27
C PHE A 336 30.96 8.73 -10.95
N TRP A 337 30.01 7.96 -11.47
CA TRP A 337 28.72 8.42 -11.99
C TRP A 337 27.60 8.13 -11.00
N LEU A 338 26.82 9.15 -10.63
CA LEU A 338 25.60 8.99 -9.85
C LEU A 338 24.39 9.40 -10.67
N GLY A 339 23.51 8.44 -10.96
CA GLY A 339 22.18 8.71 -11.52
C GLY A 339 21.13 8.88 -10.42
N MET A 340 20.22 9.81 -10.59
CA MET A 340 19.07 9.99 -9.71
C MET A 340 17.79 10.02 -10.53
N THR A 341 16.78 9.26 -10.09
CA THR A 341 15.46 9.26 -10.75
C THR A 341 14.36 8.88 -9.78
N ALA A 342 13.13 9.30 -10.08
CA ALA A 342 11.93 8.79 -9.39
C ALA A 342 11.32 7.59 -10.13
N SER A 343 11.55 7.43 -11.41
CA SER A 343 10.92 6.45 -12.29
C SER A 343 11.92 5.93 -13.34
N PRO A 344 12.69 4.89 -13.00
CA PRO A 344 13.65 4.31 -13.92
C PRO A 344 12.99 3.51 -15.06
N ASP A 345 11.76 3.00 -14.83
CA ASP A 345 11.03 2.16 -15.77
C ASP A 345 10.37 3.03 -16.85
N ARG A 346 10.81 2.88 -18.10
CA ARG A 346 10.32 3.63 -19.27
C ARG A 346 9.57 2.75 -20.24
N MET A 347 8.54 3.34 -20.89
CA MET A 347 7.78 2.65 -21.95
C MET A 347 8.53 2.56 -23.28
N ASP A 348 9.58 3.39 -23.52
CA ASP A 348 10.36 3.41 -24.75
C ASP A 348 11.46 2.33 -24.84
N GLY A 349 11.57 1.47 -23.82
CA GLY A 349 12.47 0.33 -23.82
C GLY A 349 13.94 0.65 -23.51
N PHE A 350 14.32 1.90 -23.24
CA PHE A 350 15.69 2.24 -22.85
C PHE A 350 15.99 1.75 -21.42
N ASP A 351 17.14 1.07 -21.26
CA ASP A 351 17.56 0.47 -19.99
C ASP A 351 18.48 1.42 -19.20
N VAL A 352 17.89 2.18 -18.29
CA VAL A 352 18.61 3.07 -17.37
C VAL A 352 19.45 2.28 -16.37
N TYR A 353 19.02 1.10 -15.97
CA TYR A 353 19.76 0.28 -15.00
C TYR A 353 21.09 -0.19 -15.58
N ALA A 354 21.08 -0.69 -16.82
CA ALA A 354 22.32 -1.09 -17.51
C ALA A 354 23.29 0.08 -17.65
N LEU A 355 22.79 1.29 -17.91
CA LEU A 355 23.62 2.48 -18.01
C LEU A 355 24.40 2.77 -16.72
N PHE A 356 23.82 2.45 -15.57
CA PHE A 356 24.46 2.62 -14.26
C PHE A 356 24.99 1.30 -13.66
N GLY A 357 25.26 0.29 -14.52
CA GLY A 357 25.88 -0.99 -14.12
C GLY A 357 24.99 -1.83 -13.21
N HIS A 358 23.67 -1.61 -13.22
CA HIS A 358 22.68 -2.24 -12.34
C HIS A 358 22.93 -2.01 -10.84
N ASN A 359 23.78 -1.04 -10.48
CA ASN A 359 24.13 -0.70 -9.11
C ASN A 359 23.09 0.24 -8.48
N ILE A 360 22.08 -0.30 -7.83
CA ILE A 360 21.07 0.49 -7.14
C ILE A 360 21.56 0.76 -5.71
N ALA A 361 22.03 1.99 -5.48
CA ALA A 361 22.51 2.41 -4.17
C ALA A 361 21.36 2.53 -3.15
N CYS A 362 20.19 3.02 -3.57
CA CYS A 362 19.00 3.04 -2.73
C CYS A 362 17.76 3.10 -3.62
N GLU A 363 16.72 2.39 -3.21
CA GLU A 363 15.38 2.52 -3.77
C GLU A 363 14.41 2.79 -2.62
N ILE A 364 13.61 3.87 -2.74
CA ILE A 364 12.57 4.20 -1.77
C ILE A 364 11.26 4.49 -2.51
N ARG A 365 10.24 3.73 -2.19
CA ARG A 365 8.92 3.84 -2.81
C ARG A 365 7.97 4.67 -1.96
N LEU A 366 6.77 4.93 -2.50
CA LEU A 366 5.78 5.82 -1.88
C LEU A 366 5.45 5.43 -0.44
N GLN A 367 5.12 4.15 -0.19
CA GLN A 367 4.75 3.71 1.16
C GLN A 367 5.89 3.86 2.17
N GLU A 368 7.10 3.44 1.79
CA GLU A 368 8.28 3.59 2.65
C GLU A 368 8.57 5.07 2.92
N ALA A 369 8.40 5.93 1.90
CA ALA A 369 8.59 7.37 2.04
C ALA A 369 7.54 8.02 2.97
N LEU A 370 6.31 7.54 2.96
CA LEU A 370 5.25 7.98 3.89
C LEU A 370 5.49 7.45 5.31
N ASP A 371 5.92 6.19 5.46
CA ASP A 371 6.21 5.57 6.77
C ASP A 371 7.40 6.25 7.46
N GLU A 372 8.38 6.69 6.68
CA GLU A 372 9.54 7.45 7.18
C GLU A 372 9.29 8.96 7.31
N ASP A 373 8.04 9.41 7.13
CA ASP A 373 7.65 10.84 7.17
C ASP A 373 8.49 11.74 6.25
N LEU A 374 8.87 11.23 5.08
CA LEU A 374 9.61 11.99 4.06
C LEU A 374 8.70 12.82 3.15
N LEU A 375 7.43 12.44 3.07
CA LEU A 375 6.40 13.08 2.25
C LEU A 375 5.30 13.68 3.12
N CYS A 376 4.57 14.64 2.55
CA CYS A 376 3.36 15.16 3.13
C CYS A 376 2.29 14.07 3.13
N PRO A 377 1.58 13.81 4.24
CA PRO A 377 0.48 12.85 4.26
C PRO A 377 -0.64 13.30 3.33
N PHE A 378 -1.45 12.35 2.88
CA PHE A 378 -2.57 12.65 2.01
C PHE A 378 -3.86 11.98 2.48
N HIS A 379 -4.99 12.58 2.10
CA HIS A 379 -6.32 12.01 2.26
C HIS A 379 -6.90 11.77 0.86
N TYR A 380 -7.00 10.50 0.48
CA TYR A 380 -7.52 10.09 -0.82
C TYR A 380 -9.02 9.76 -0.71
N PHE A 381 -9.80 10.34 -1.62
CA PHE A 381 -11.23 10.11 -1.74
C PHE A 381 -11.55 9.63 -3.16
N GLY A 382 -11.89 8.37 -3.30
CA GLY A 382 -12.47 7.80 -4.52
C GLY A 382 -13.97 8.12 -4.57
N ILE A 383 -14.35 8.90 -5.57
CA ILE A 383 -15.69 9.45 -5.75
C ILE A 383 -16.26 8.89 -7.06
N ALA A 384 -17.51 8.44 -7.04
CA ALA A 384 -18.14 7.96 -8.26
C ALA A 384 -18.24 9.08 -9.31
N GLU A 385 -17.62 8.87 -10.46
CA GLU A 385 -17.84 9.77 -11.59
C GLU A 385 -19.30 9.70 -12.06
N ALA A 386 -19.95 10.84 -12.16
CA ALA A 386 -21.32 10.95 -12.64
C ALA A 386 -21.34 10.95 -14.18
N ILE A 387 -21.07 9.79 -14.80
CA ILE A 387 -20.90 9.63 -16.25
C ILE A 387 -22.20 10.00 -17.02
N ASP A 388 -23.33 9.74 -16.40
CA ASP A 388 -24.65 9.95 -17.02
C ASP A 388 -25.16 11.40 -16.95
N LEU A 389 -24.44 12.27 -16.22
CA LEU A 389 -24.82 13.69 -16.11
C LEU A 389 -24.32 14.52 -17.31
N PRO A 390 -25.04 15.56 -17.70
CA PRO A 390 -24.57 16.59 -18.62
C PRO A 390 -23.24 17.18 -18.14
N PHE A 391 -22.40 17.65 -19.06
CA PHE A 391 -21.09 18.18 -18.75
C PHE A 391 -21.13 19.31 -17.71
N GLU A 392 -22.08 20.22 -17.78
CA GLU A 392 -22.21 21.34 -16.84
C GLU A 392 -22.49 20.84 -15.42
N GLU A 393 -23.36 19.85 -15.25
CA GLU A 393 -23.67 19.24 -13.96
C GLU A 393 -22.47 18.44 -13.42
N ARG A 394 -21.66 17.82 -14.30
CA ARG A 394 -20.40 17.20 -13.89
C ARG A 394 -19.41 18.23 -13.36
N VAL A 395 -19.32 19.41 -13.98
CA VAL A 395 -18.45 20.50 -13.51
C VAL A 395 -18.92 20.98 -12.13
N ASP A 396 -20.23 21.14 -11.93
CA ASP A 396 -20.79 21.52 -10.63
C ASP A 396 -20.46 20.47 -9.56
N ALA A 397 -20.59 19.17 -9.88
CA ALA A 397 -20.23 18.08 -8.97
C ALA A 397 -18.73 18.06 -8.63
N ILE A 398 -17.84 18.42 -9.55
CA ILE A 398 -16.39 18.54 -9.28
C ILE A 398 -16.15 19.68 -8.27
N ILE A 399 -16.78 20.84 -8.47
CA ILE A 399 -16.65 22.00 -7.57
C ILE A 399 -17.19 21.64 -6.18
N ASP A 400 -18.40 21.11 -6.10
CA ASP A 400 -19.04 20.73 -4.84
C ASP A 400 -18.19 19.74 -4.02
N ASN A 401 -17.57 18.76 -4.69
CA ASN A 401 -16.69 17.82 -4.00
C ASN A 401 -15.34 18.46 -3.64
N ALA A 402 -14.77 19.31 -4.49
CA ALA A 402 -13.53 20.03 -4.18
C ALA A 402 -13.71 20.94 -2.95
N ASP A 403 -14.84 21.64 -2.87
CA ASP A 403 -15.20 22.47 -1.73
C ASP A 403 -15.55 21.63 -0.50
N TYR A 404 -16.26 20.51 -0.66
CA TYR A 404 -16.64 19.65 0.44
C TYR A 404 -15.44 19.01 1.13
N TYR A 405 -14.51 18.41 0.40
CA TYR A 405 -13.32 17.78 1.00
C TYR A 405 -12.25 18.82 1.35
N GLY A 406 -12.23 19.94 0.67
CA GLY A 406 -11.37 21.08 0.97
C GLY A 406 -9.88 20.84 0.69
N TYR A 407 -9.03 21.59 1.37
CA TYR A 407 -7.59 21.58 1.21
C TYR A 407 -6.91 22.03 2.51
N SER A 408 -5.61 21.75 2.66
CA SER A 408 -4.78 22.27 3.74
C SER A 408 -4.17 23.63 3.36
N GLY A 409 -4.00 24.51 4.34
CA GLY A 409 -3.40 25.84 4.13
C GLY A 409 -4.42 26.96 3.96
N SER A 410 -3.91 28.14 3.52
CA SER A 410 -4.68 29.38 3.49
C SER A 410 -5.55 29.54 2.25
N CYS A 411 -5.15 28.93 1.14
CA CYS A 411 -5.85 28.98 -0.15
C CYS A 411 -5.61 27.71 -0.96
N VAL A 412 -6.50 27.43 -1.91
CA VAL A 412 -6.31 26.28 -2.82
C VAL A 412 -5.17 26.54 -3.79
N LYS A 413 -4.34 25.52 -3.99
CA LYS A 413 -3.29 25.42 -4.99
C LYS A 413 -3.42 24.05 -5.61
N GLY A 414 -4.28 23.93 -6.64
CA GLY A 414 -4.80 22.67 -7.12
C GLY A 414 -4.25 22.22 -8.47
N LEU A 415 -4.18 20.89 -8.67
CA LEU A 415 -3.92 20.28 -9.97
C LEU A 415 -5.14 19.44 -10.40
N ILE A 416 -5.57 19.59 -11.64
CA ILE A 416 -6.62 18.78 -12.26
C ILE A 416 -6.01 18.00 -13.42
N PHE A 417 -6.10 16.66 -13.38
CA PHE A 417 -5.67 15.78 -14.46
C PHE A 417 -6.88 15.41 -15.32
N ALA A 418 -6.97 16.01 -16.50
CA ALA A 418 -8.04 15.77 -17.45
C ALA A 418 -7.74 14.57 -18.38
N LYS A 419 -8.75 13.98 -18.98
CA LYS A 419 -8.66 12.85 -19.89
C LYS A 419 -7.90 13.18 -21.17
N ASP A 420 -8.19 14.31 -21.77
CA ASP A 420 -7.59 14.78 -23.02
C ASP A 420 -7.51 16.32 -23.09
N VAL A 421 -6.77 16.81 -24.06
CA VAL A 421 -6.51 18.26 -24.24
C VAL A 421 -7.79 19.05 -24.51
N LYS A 422 -8.76 18.46 -25.23
CA LYS A 422 -10.04 19.12 -25.55
C LYS A 422 -10.89 19.29 -24.28
N GLU A 423 -10.93 18.26 -23.43
CA GLU A 423 -11.59 18.34 -22.14
C GLU A 423 -10.92 19.35 -21.22
N ALA A 424 -9.59 19.42 -21.21
CA ALA A 424 -8.85 20.38 -20.37
C ALA A 424 -9.25 21.83 -20.65
N TYR A 425 -9.29 22.24 -21.92
CA TYR A 425 -9.72 23.60 -22.30
C TYR A 425 -11.22 23.83 -22.05
N ARG A 426 -12.05 22.82 -22.23
CA ARG A 426 -13.48 22.89 -21.94
C ARG A 426 -13.74 23.09 -20.44
N LEU A 427 -12.98 22.38 -19.60
CA LEU A 427 -13.00 22.53 -18.13
C LEU A 427 -12.52 23.93 -17.71
N GLU A 428 -11.42 24.45 -18.30
CA GLU A 428 -10.95 25.80 -18.03
C GLU A 428 -12.06 26.82 -18.24
N ALA A 429 -12.74 26.79 -19.40
CA ALA A 429 -13.83 27.70 -19.71
C ALA A 429 -15.00 27.58 -18.72
N ALA A 430 -15.41 26.35 -18.39
CA ALA A 430 -16.56 26.10 -17.52
C ALA A 430 -16.28 26.47 -16.05
N LEU A 431 -15.07 26.18 -15.54
CA LEU A 431 -14.67 26.51 -14.18
C LEU A 431 -14.49 28.04 -14.02
N ASN A 432 -13.87 28.69 -14.99
CA ASN A 432 -13.70 30.15 -14.98
C ASN A 432 -15.06 30.87 -15.05
N ALA A 433 -16.03 30.34 -15.80
CA ALA A 433 -17.40 30.88 -15.83
C ALA A 433 -18.11 30.78 -14.45
N ARG A 434 -17.68 29.90 -13.57
CA ARG A 434 -18.19 29.73 -12.21
C ARG A 434 -17.36 30.46 -11.13
N GLY A 435 -16.42 31.31 -11.57
CA GLY A 435 -15.64 32.19 -10.70
C GLY A 435 -14.34 31.61 -10.18
N LEU A 436 -13.97 30.37 -10.56
CA LEU A 436 -12.66 29.81 -10.26
C LEU A 436 -11.61 30.38 -11.22
N ARG A 437 -10.39 30.50 -10.78
CA ARG A 437 -9.24 31.01 -11.56
C ARG A 437 -8.41 29.83 -12.04
N THR A 438 -8.66 29.38 -13.26
CA THR A 438 -8.01 28.15 -13.77
C THR A 438 -7.27 28.38 -15.07
N LYS A 439 -6.25 27.59 -15.36
CA LYS A 439 -5.49 27.59 -16.60
C LYS A 439 -5.23 26.18 -17.09
N ALA A 440 -5.64 25.85 -18.32
CA ALA A 440 -5.28 24.60 -18.98
C ALA A 440 -3.92 24.72 -19.64
N LEU A 441 -3.11 23.67 -19.50
CA LEU A 441 -1.78 23.55 -20.08
C LEU A 441 -1.67 22.27 -20.90
N SER A 442 -1.20 22.37 -22.13
CA SER A 442 -0.97 21.26 -23.05
C SER A 442 0.51 21.19 -23.50
N GLY A 443 0.88 20.18 -24.29
CA GLY A 443 2.22 20.07 -24.89
C GLY A 443 2.61 21.22 -25.81
N LYS A 444 1.66 22.06 -26.20
CA LYS A 444 1.83 23.13 -27.19
C LYS A 444 2.29 24.44 -26.58
N GLU A 445 2.07 24.68 -25.27
CA GLU A 445 2.51 25.90 -24.62
C GLU A 445 4.03 25.96 -24.47
N SER A 446 4.58 27.16 -24.59
CA SER A 446 6.01 27.44 -24.38
C SER A 446 6.39 27.14 -22.92
N ILE A 447 7.67 26.90 -22.68
CA ILE A 447 8.19 26.67 -21.33
C ILE A 447 7.95 27.91 -20.44
N ASN A 448 8.13 29.10 -20.98
CA ASN A 448 7.90 30.35 -20.25
C ASN A 448 6.43 30.53 -19.85
N ALA A 449 5.49 30.20 -20.73
CA ALA A 449 4.05 30.26 -20.40
C ALA A 449 3.68 29.29 -19.28
N ARG A 450 4.25 28.09 -19.27
CA ARG A 450 4.03 27.10 -18.18
C ARG A 450 4.61 27.58 -16.85
N GLU A 451 5.83 28.16 -16.87
CA GLU A 451 6.47 28.71 -15.68
C GLU A 451 5.71 29.91 -15.10
N ALA A 452 5.18 30.78 -15.96
CA ALA A 452 4.31 31.87 -15.55
C ALA A 452 3.00 31.36 -14.90
N ALA A 453 2.36 30.34 -15.48
CA ALA A 453 1.16 29.75 -14.89
C ALA A 453 1.43 29.08 -13.52
N ILE A 454 2.58 28.40 -13.37
CA ILE A 454 3.00 27.82 -12.09
C ILE A 454 3.25 28.92 -11.05
N ALA A 455 3.95 29.99 -11.42
CA ALA A 455 4.20 31.11 -10.51
C ALA A 455 2.88 31.70 -9.99
N ARG A 456 1.88 31.86 -10.86
CA ARG A 456 0.53 32.32 -10.51
C ARG A 456 -0.23 31.36 -9.59
N LEU A 457 -0.05 30.05 -9.74
CA LEU A 457 -0.67 29.05 -8.84
C LEU A 457 -0.09 29.14 -7.41
N VAL A 458 1.20 29.39 -7.28
CA VAL A 458 1.91 29.41 -5.99
C VAL A 458 1.64 30.68 -5.19
N MET A 459 1.14 31.76 -5.81
CA MET A 459 0.82 33.03 -5.14
C MET A 459 -0.20 32.86 -4.02
N ASP A 460 -0.07 33.63 -2.95
CA ASP A 460 -1.05 33.70 -1.86
C ASP A 460 -2.15 34.72 -2.15
N GLU A 461 -3.27 34.67 -1.42
CA GLU A 461 -4.38 35.63 -1.63
C GLU A 461 -3.96 37.03 -1.15
N GLY A 462 -4.18 38.02 -2.02
CA GLY A 462 -3.83 39.43 -1.73
C GLY A 462 -2.45 39.85 -2.26
N GLU A 463 -1.63 38.93 -2.77
CA GLU A 463 -0.47 39.29 -3.53
C GLU A 463 -0.94 39.81 -4.92
N SER A 464 -1.00 41.14 -5.09
CA SER A 464 -1.11 41.73 -6.42
C SER A 464 0.18 41.42 -7.16
N GLY A 465 0.07 40.83 -8.35
CA GLY A 465 1.22 40.56 -9.21
C GLY A 465 1.82 41.89 -9.76
N ASP A 466 2.30 42.71 -8.86
CA ASP A 466 3.35 43.64 -9.20
C ASP A 466 4.58 42.77 -9.46
N ALA A 467 4.90 42.68 -10.73
CA ALA A 467 6.08 42.01 -11.23
C ALA A 467 7.21 42.14 -10.21
N HIS A 468 7.56 41.04 -9.53
CA HIS A 468 8.94 40.84 -9.19
C HIS A 468 9.63 41.02 -10.54
N GLU A 469 10.22 42.19 -10.75
CA GLU A 469 11.16 42.47 -11.81
C GLU A 469 12.10 41.25 -11.89
N ALA A 470 11.75 40.30 -12.71
CA ALA A 470 12.72 39.52 -13.43
C ALA A 470 13.48 40.63 -14.16
N LYS A 471 14.60 41.07 -13.57
CA LYS A 471 15.58 41.93 -14.25
C LYS A 471 15.78 41.29 -15.62
N GLN A 472 15.07 41.83 -16.61
CA GLN A 472 15.41 41.61 -18.00
C GLN A 472 16.85 41.99 -18.14
N PRO A 473 17.75 41.13 -18.60
CA PRO A 473 19.00 41.65 -19.16
C PRO A 473 18.58 42.39 -20.42
N ALA A 474 18.63 43.73 -20.34
CA ALA A 474 18.70 44.53 -21.53
C ALA A 474 19.85 44.00 -22.38
N LEU A 475 19.53 43.51 -23.55
CA LEU A 475 20.39 43.48 -24.75
C LEU A 475 19.85 42.40 -25.70
N PHE A 476 18.92 42.80 -26.53
CA PHE A 476 18.83 42.43 -27.94
C PHE A 476 17.72 43.29 -28.54
N GLU A 477 18.11 44.51 -28.92
CA GLU A 477 17.44 45.27 -29.96
C GLU A 477 17.72 44.61 -31.31
N GLY A 478 16.68 44.33 -32.07
CA GLY A 478 16.73 44.13 -33.50
C GLY A 478 16.79 42.71 -34.01
N ILE A 479 15.70 41.93 -33.96
CA ILE A 479 15.25 41.06 -35.05
C ILE A 479 13.73 40.97 -34.91
N GLU A 480 12.99 41.65 -35.75
CA GLU A 480 11.54 41.47 -35.92
C GLU A 480 11.29 40.11 -36.57
N VAL A 481 10.62 39.22 -35.84
CA VAL A 481 9.95 38.03 -36.40
C VAL A 481 8.46 38.38 -36.54
N PRO A 482 7.92 38.43 -37.76
CA PRO A 482 6.53 38.77 -37.95
C PRO A 482 5.61 37.60 -37.58
N GLY A 483 4.72 37.81 -36.62
CA GLY A 483 3.52 36.96 -36.51
C GLY A 483 3.08 36.41 -35.16
N GLU A 484 3.69 36.74 -34.03
CA GLU A 484 3.10 36.46 -32.74
C GLU A 484 2.40 37.70 -32.17
N LYS A 485 1.08 37.61 -32.02
CA LYS A 485 0.34 38.57 -31.20
C LYS A 485 0.85 38.41 -29.77
N GLU A 486 1.48 39.49 -29.26
CA GLU A 486 1.79 39.63 -27.84
C GLU A 486 0.50 39.42 -27.01
N ALA A 487 0.36 38.28 -26.37
CA ALA A 487 -0.66 38.07 -25.38
C ALA A 487 -0.34 38.96 -24.18
N VAL A 488 -1.26 39.82 -23.83
CA VAL A 488 -1.21 40.63 -22.60
C VAL A 488 -0.89 39.70 -21.45
N PRO A 489 0.10 39.95 -20.59
CA PRO A 489 0.43 39.06 -19.50
C PRO A 489 -0.82 38.94 -18.58
N GLU A 490 -1.38 37.76 -18.51
CA GLU A 490 -2.46 37.45 -17.56
C GLU A 490 -1.87 37.59 -16.15
N THR A 491 -2.29 38.62 -15.40
CA THR A 491 -1.88 38.87 -14.03
C THR A 491 -2.90 38.32 -13.08
N GLY A 492 -2.45 37.82 -11.93
CA GLY A 492 -3.29 37.34 -10.82
C GLY A 492 -3.13 35.84 -10.50
N LYS A 493 -3.47 35.49 -9.25
CA LYS A 493 -3.42 34.14 -8.69
C LYS A 493 -4.29 33.16 -9.47
N LEU A 494 -3.85 31.91 -9.59
CA LEU A 494 -4.64 30.77 -10.04
C LEU A 494 -5.04 29.86 -8.87
N ASP A 495 -6.20 29.26 -8.96
CA ASP A 495 -6.71 28.26 -8.03
C ASP A 495 -6.33 26.84 -8.51
N TYR A 496 -6.41 26.59 -9.82
CA TYR A 496 -6.06 25.30 -10.41
C TYR A 496 -5.30 25.42 -11.73
N LEU A 497 -4.36 24.49 -11.93
CA LEU A 497 -3.83 24.16 -13.24
C LEU A 497 -4.49 22.88 -13.74
N ILE A 498 -4.99 22.89 -14.97
CA ILE A 498 -5.61 21.75 -15.64
C ILE A 498 -4.59 21.19 -16.65
N THR A 499 -4.32 19.90 -16.58
CA THR A 499 -3.29 19.28 -17.40
C THR A 499 -3.71 17.93 -17.95
N VAL A 500 -3.11 17.58 -19.08
CA VAL A 500 -3.11 16.22 -19.62
C VAL A 500 -1.68 15.71 -19.51
N ASP A 501 -1.11 14.81 -19.68
CA ASP A 501 0.25 14.20 -19.59
C ASP A 501 1.49 15.10 -19.35
N ILE A 502 1.39 16.43 -19.42
CA ILE A 502 2.56 17.34 -19.36
C ILE A 502 3.23 17.32 -17.99
N PHE A 503 2.46 17.16 -16.93
CA PHE A 503 2.97 17.09 -15.56
C PHE A 503 3.31 15.66 -15.10
N ASN A 504 3.29 14.68 -16.00
CA ASN A 504 3.81 13.34 -15.71
C ASN A 504 5.33 13.41 -15.45
N GLU A 505 6.04 14.40 -16.03
CA GLU A 505 7.48 14.56 -15.88
C GLU A 505 7.89 16.04 -15.71
N GLY A 506 8.81 16.30 -14.77
CA GLY A 506 9.63 17.52 -14.74
C GLY A 506 9.02 18.81 -14.20
N VAL A 507 7.77 18.83 -13.72
CA VAL A 507 7.20 19.98 -13.00
C VAL A 507 7.08 19.65 -11.52
N ASP A 508 7.55 20.53 -10.66
CA ASP A 508 7.61 20.37 -9.23
C ASP A 508 6.99 21.57 -8.53
N ILE A 509 5.86 21.35 -7.88
CA ILE A 509 5.10 22.38 -7.18
C ILE A 509 4.83 21.87 -5.77
N PRO A 510 5.74 22.09 -4.80
CA PRO A 510 5.58 21.62 -3.43
C PRO A 510 4.32 22.11 -2.74
N GLU A 511 3.83 23.29 -3.12
CA GLU A 511 2.69 23.99 -2.51
C GLU A 511 1.34 23.40 -2.87
N VAL A 512 1.26 22.48 -3.85
CA VAL A 512 -0.01 21.82 -4.23
C VAL A 512 -0.62 21.11 -3.03
N ASN A 513 -1.86 21.49 -2.71
CA ASN A 513 -2.61 20.99 -1.56
C ASN A 513 -3.92 20.27 -1.92
N GLN A 514 -4.31 20.30 -3.19
CA GLN A 514 -5.42 19.52 -3.72
C GLN A 514 -5.09 18.97 -5.11
N VAL A 515 -5.43 17.69 -5.36
CA VAL A 515 -5.24 17.02 -6.65
C VAL A 515 -6.55 16.35 -7.07
N ILE A 516 -6.97 16.58 -8.30
CA ILE A 516 -8.23 16.05 -8.85
C ILE A 516 -7.91 15.19 -10.08
N PHE A 517 -8.30 13.92 -10.07
CA PHE A 517 -8.20 13.02 -11.21
C PHE A 517 -9.56 12.87 -11.90
N LEU A 518 -9.61 13.18 -13.19
CA LEU A 518 -10.79 13.06 -14.07
C LEU A 518 -10.52 12.11 -15.23
N ARG A 519 -9.60 11.17 -15.04
CA ARG A 519 -9.16 10.25 -16.08
C ARG A 519 -8.97 8.83 -15.57
N GLU A 520 -9.07 7.86 -16.48
CA GLU A 520 -8.78 6.46 -16.20
C GLU A 520 -7.33 6.24 -15.76
N THR A 521 -7.15 5.44 -14.73
CA THR A 521 -5.82 4.95 -14.29
C THR A 521 -5.36 3.82 -15.22
N GLN A 522 -4.48 4.13 -16.16
CA GLN A 522 -3.94 3.15 -17.12
C GLN A 522 -2.74 2.38 -16.57
N SER A 523 -2.05 2.93 -15.58
CA SER A 523 -0.86 2.35 -14.96
C SER A 523 -0.72 2.81 -13.53
N SER A 524 -0.46 1.88 -12.62
CA SER A 524 -0.17 2.21 -11.21
C SER A 524 1.07 3.11 -11.07
N ILE A 525 2.06 2.97 -11.96
CA ILE A 525 3.28 3.79 -11.96
C ILE A 525 2.94 5.25 -12.29
N VAL A 526 2.18 5.48 -13.38
CA VAL A 526 1.77 6.84 -13.79
C VAL A 526 0.89 7.49 -12.73
N PHE A 527 -0.03 6.72 -12.14
CA PHE A 527 -0.87 7.20 -11.04
C PHE A 527 -0.03 7.67 -9.85
N ILE A 528 0.92 6.87 -9.39
CA ILE A 528 1.84 7.22 -8.29
C ILE A 528 2.71 8.44 -8.63
N GLN A 529 3.17 8.57 -9.87
CA GLN A 529 3.96 9.72 -10.30
C GLN A 529 3.16 11.02 -10.24
N GLN A 530 1.91 11.00 -10.66
CA GLN A 530 1.00 12.15 -10.60
C GLN A 530 0.62 12.48 -9.15
N LEU A 531 0.28 11.47 -8.36
CA LEU A 531 0.04 11.58 -6.93
C LEU A 531 1.23 12.26 -6.22
N GLY A 532 2.45 11.78 -6.52
CA GLY A 532 3.68 12.26 -5.92
C GLY A 532 3.99 13.75 -6.16
N ARG A 533 3.35 14.37 -7.15
CA ARG A 533 3.52 15.82 -7.41
C ARG A 533 2.99 16.68 -6.27
N GLY A 534 1.87 16.26 -5.66
CA GLY A 534 1.28 16.94 -4.52
C GLY A 534 1.89 16.55 -3.16
N LEU A 535 2.70 15.49 -3.09
CA LEU A 535 3.11 14.94 -1.79
C LEU A 535 4.38 15.57 -1.19
N ARG A 536 4.92 16.63 -1.74
CA ARG A 536 6.03 17.34 -1.11
C ARG A 536 5.57 18.10 0.11
N LYS A 537 6.43 18.15 1.13
CA LYS A 537 6.23 19.02 2.29
C LYS A 537 6.49 20.48 1.87
N ALA A 538 5.58 21.36 2.22
CA ALA A 538 5.71 22.80 2.03
C ALA A 538 5.29 23.54 3.30
N GLU A 539 5.68 24.79 3.42
CA GLU A 539 5.21 25.66 4.49
C GLU A 539 3.70 25.91 4.35
N ASP A 540 2.98 25.94 5.44
CA ASP A 540 1.50 26.10 5.51
C ASP A 540 0.69 24.95 4.86
N LYS A 541 1.32 23.75 4.66
CA LYS A 541 0.66 22.54 4.14
C LYS A 541 0.87 21.36 5.07
N ASP A 542 -0.19 20.95 5.78
CA ASP A 542 -0.18 19.81 6.69
C ASP A 542 -0.51 18.49 6.00
N PHE A 543 -1.34 18.52 4.93
CA PHE A 543 -1.75 17.35 4.15
C PHE A 543 -2.18 17.76 2.73
N VAL A 544 -2.38 16.77 1.87
CA VAL A 544 -2.92 16.93 0.52
C VAL A 544 -4.25 16.20 0.42
N VAL A 545 -5.25 16.84 -0.16
CA VAL A 545 -6.52 16.19 -0.52
C VAL A 545 -6.45 15.70 -1.96
N ILE A 546 -6.81 14.43 -2.17
CA ILE A 546 -6.81 13.81 -3.48
C ILE A 546 -8.23 13.33 -3.78
N LEU A 547 -8.81 13.86 -4.85
CA LEU A 547 -10.14 13.51 -5.33
C LEU A 547 -9.97 12.73 -6.63
N ASP A 548 -10.40 11.48 -6.63
CA ASP A 548 -10.33 10.62 -7.82
C ASP A 548 -11.75 10.26 -8.27
N PHE A 549 -12.16 10.80 -9.41
CA PHE A 549 -13.49 10.57 -9.99
C PHE A 549 -13.48 9.27 -10.79
N ILE A 550 -13.92 8.19 -10.15
CA ILE A 550 -13.83 6.82 -10.64
C ILE A 550 -15.01 6.50 -11.56
N GLY A 551 -14.73 6.38 -12.86
CA GLY A 551 -15.66 5.89 -13.87
C GLY A 551 -15.80 4.36 -13.84
N ALA A 552 -16.56 3.81 -14.79
CA ALA A 552 -16.72 2.37 -14.99
C ALA A 552 -15.60 1.80 -15.89
N TYR A 553 -14.35 1.80 -15.43
CA TYR A 553 -13.18 1.35 -16.20
C TYR A 553 -12.69 -0.01 -15.78
N ASP A 554 -12.20 -0.80 -16.74
CA ASP A 554 -11.67 -2.15 -16.49
C ASP A 554 -10.40 -2.16 -15.64
N ASN A 555 -9.65 -1.06 -15.64
CA ASN A 555 -8.36 -0.94 -14.95
C ASN A 555 -8.45 -0.36 -13.52
N ASN A 556 -9.65 -0.12 -13.01
CA ASN A 556 -9.83 0.45 -11.67
C ASN A 556 -9.18 -0.40 -10.55
N TYR A 557 -8.99 -1.70 -10.76
CA TYR A 557 -8.26 -2.58 -9.83
C TYR A 557 -6.79 -2.16 -9.61
N LEU A 558 -6.23 -1.34 -10.52
CA LEU A 558 -4.86 -0.80 -10.37
C LEU A 558 -4.77 0.28 -9.29
N ILE A 559 -5.89 0.95 -8.95
CA ILE A 559 -5.92 2.02 -7.93
C ILE A 559 -5.54 1.47 -6.55
N PRO A 560 -6.22 0.47 -5.98
CA PRO A 560 -5.81 -0.11 -4.70
C PRO A 560 -4.38 -0.69 -4.76
N ILE A 561 -3.98 -1.38 -5.83
CA ILE A 561 -2.61 -1.88 -6.00
C ILE A 561 -1.57 -0.74 -5.92
N ALA A 562 -1.84 0.38 -6.57
CA ALA A 562 -0.95 1.54 -6.54
C ALA A 562 -0.87 2.18 -5.15
N LEU A 563 -2.01 2.36 -4.49
CA LEU A 563 -2.09 2.99 -3.17
C LEU A 563 -1.49 2.13 -2.06
N THR A 564 -1.73 0.82 -2.08
CA THR A 564 -1.24 -0.11 -1.03
C THR A 564 0.14 -0.70 -1.33
N GLY A 565 0.57 -0.67 -2.60
CA GLY A 565 1.80 -1.31 -3.06
C GLY A 565 1.72 -2.84 -3.04
N SER A 566 0.53 -3.41 -3.12
CA SER A 566 0.30 -4.85 -3.15
C SER A 566 1.10 -5.54 -4.24
N ARG A 567 1.78 -6.64 -3.89
CA ARG A 567 2.61 -7.42 -4.81
C ARG A 567 1.95 -8.71 -5.23
N THR A 568 0.93 -9.14 -4.50
CA THR A 568 0.34 -10.46 -4.71
C THR A 568 -0.40 -10.54 -6.03
N TYR A 569 -1.02 -9.44 -6.49
CA TYR A 569 -2.00 -9.44 -7.59
C TYR A 569 -3.09 -10.50 -7.39
N ASN A 570 -3.35 -10.89 -6.14
CA ASN A 570 -4.42 -11.80 -5.79
C ASN A 570 -5.71 -10.98 -5.62
N LYS A 571 -6.79 -11.38 -6.28
CA LYS A 571 -8.06 -10.66 -6.24
C LYS A 571 -8.62 -10.51 -4.83
N ASP A 572 -8.52 -11.56 -4.02
CA ASP A 572 -8.98 -11.51 -2.63
C ASP A 572 -8.17 -10.54 -1.79
N ASP A 573 -6.84 -10.50 -1.99
CA ASP A 573 -5.98 -9.57 -1.28
C ASP A 573 -6.30 -8.13 -1.69
N ILE A 574 -6.47 -7.87 -2.99
CA ILE A 574 -6.84 -6.54 -3.49
C ILE A 574 -8.20 -6.10 -2.92
N ARG A 575 -9.19 -7.01 -2.88
CA ARG A 575 -10.49 -6.74 -2.27
C ARG A 575 -10.36 -6.43 -0.78
N ARG A 576 -9.64 -7.25 -0.04
CA ARG A 576 -9.39 -7.06 1.39
C ARG A 576 -8.71 -5.72 1.67
N GLU A 577 -7.68 -5.36 0.89
CA GLU A 577 -6.97 -4.08 1.02
C GLU A 577 -7.90 -2.89 0.74
N LEU A 578 -8.72 -2.99 -0.31
CA LEU A 578 -9.75 -1.98 -0.61
C LEU A 578 -10.71 -1.77 0.57
N LEU A 579 -11.09 -2.85 1.26
CA LEU A 579 -11.99 -2.81 2.42
C LEU A 579 -11.30 -2.32 3.69
N SER A 580 -10.05 -2.68 3.85
CA SER A 580 -9.25 -2.21 4.98
C SER A 580 -8.98 -0.69 4.93
N GLY A 581 -9.08 -0.08 3.74
CA GLY A 581 -9.01 1.37 3.58
C GLY A 581 -7.82 1.99 4.30
N SER A 582 -8.10 2.92 5.21
CA SER A 582 -7.08 3.66 5.97
C SER A 582 -6.21 2.78 6.89
N ARG A 583 -6.62 1.55 7.23
CA ARG A 583 -5.84 0.63 8.09
C ARG A 583 -4.52 0.21 7.45
N VAL A 584 -4.50 0.02 6.13
CA VAL A 584 -3.29 -0.44 5.41
C VAL A 584 -2.34 0.69 5.01
N MET A 585 -2.75 1.96 5.22
CA MET A 585 -1.91 3.11 4.86
C MET A 585 -0.88 3.43 5.94
N PRO A 586 0.39 3.70 5.56
CA PRO A 586 1.40 4.11 6.53
C PRO A 586 1.17 5.55 7.02
N GLY A 587 1.68 5.85 8.21
CA GLY A 587 1.65 7.18 8.79
C GLY A 587 0.24 7.76 8.93
N ALA A 588 0.10 9.05 8.64
CA ALA A 588 -1.15 9.80 8.73
C ALA A 588 -1.98 9.79 7.42
N ALA A 589 -1.53 9.09 6.39
CA ALA A 589 -2.28 8.99 5.13
C ALA A 589 -3.55 8.13 5.30
N THR A 590 -4.61 8.48 4.55
CA THR A 590 -5.90 7.78 4.58
C THR A 590 -6.46 7.55 3.19
N ILE A 591 -7.29 6.52 3.05
CA ILE A 591 -7.97 6.16 1.81
C ILE A 591 -9.44 5.92 2.11
N HIS A 592 -10.30 6.56 1.35
CA HIS A 592 -11.76 6.44 1.43
C HIS A 592 -12.34 6.26 0.02
N PHE A 593 -13.36 5.43 -0.09
CA PHE A 593 -14.12 5.26 -1.33
C PHE A 593 -15.60 5.42 -1.00
N ASP A 594 -16.34 6.11 -1.83
CA ASP A 594 -17.80 6.05 -1.76
C ASP A 594 -18.31 4.66 -2.21
N GLU A 595 -19.56 4.36 -1.92
CA GLU A 595 -20.17 3.06 -2.17
C GLU A 595 -20.10 2.67 -3.67
N ILE A 596 -20.46 3.57 -4.56
CA ILE A 596 -20.47 3.34 -6.00
C ILE A 596 -19.07 3.14 -6.57
N SER A 597 -18.07 3.93 -6.14
CA SER A 597 -16.69 3.78 -6.55
C SER A 597 -16.14 2.43 -6.12
N ARG A 598 -16.47 2.01 -4.90
CA ARG A 598 -16.09 0.71 -4.35
C ARG A 598 -16.67 -0.43 -5.19
N GLU A 599 -17.96 -0.37 -5.54
CA GLU A 599 -18.60 -1.35 -6.43
C GLU A 599 -17.93 -1.39 -7.81
N ARG A 600 -17.61 -0.24 -8.40
CA ARG A 600 -16.91 -0.16 -9.70
C ARG A 600 -15.52 -0.81 -9.63
N ILE A 601 -14.78 -0.58 -8.55
CA ILE A 601 -13.47 -1.22 -8.34
C ILE A 601 -13.66 -2.73 -8.14
N PHE A 602 -14.62 -3.18 -7.34
CA PHE A 602 -14.91 -4.60 -7.16
C PHE A 602 -15.21 -5.29 -8.49
N LYS A 603 -16.08 -4.69 -9.31
CA LYS A 603 -16.40 -5.22 -10.64
C LYS A 603 -15.16 -5.31 -11.53
N SER A 604 -14.28 -4.33 -11.49
CA SER A 604 -13.02 -4.37 -12.25
C SER A 604 -12.08 -5.46 -11.75
N ILE A 605 -12.03 -5.71 -10.42
CA ILE A 605 -11.25 -6.82 -9.86
C ILE A 605 -11.78 -8.18 -10.36
N GLU A 606 -13.10 -8.36 -10.46
CA GLU A 606 -13.70 -9.59 -10.96
C GLU A 606 -13.28 -9.91 -12.39
N THR A 607 -13.25 -8.92 -13.26
CA THR A 607 -12.86 -9.05 -14.66
C THR A 607 -11.35 -9.07 -14.89
N ALA A 608 -10.54 -8.57 -13.95
CA ALA A 608 -9.10 -8.48 -14.07
C ALA A 608 -8.42 -9.85 -14.27
N LYS A 609 -7.44 -9.91 -15.17
CA LYS A 609 -6.64 -11.12 -15.44
C LYS A 609 -5.31 -11.06 -14.68
N THR A 610 -5.38 -11.19 -13.34
CA THR A 610 -4.24 -11.01 -12.43
C THR A 610 -3.22 -12.17 -12.43
N ASN A 611 -3.53 -13.32 -13.07
CA ASN A 611 -2.64 -14.47 -13.27
C ASN A 611 -2.29 -14.68 -14.75
N SER A 612 -2.37 -13.64 -15.58
CA SER A 612 -2.06 -13.79 -17.00
C SER A 612 -0.57 -13.96 -17.23
N ILE A 613 -0.22 -14.82 -18.20
CA ILE A 613 1.18 -15.00 -18.67
C ILE A 613 1.80 -13.66 -19.09
N ARG A 614 0.99 -12.75 -19.66
CA ARG A 614 1.44 -11.40 -20.02
C ARG A 614 1.94 -10.63 -18.80
N LEU A 615 1.20 -10.65 -17.70
CA LEU A 615 1.59 -9.97 -16.46
C LEU A 615 2.91 -10.54 -15.90
N LEU A 616 3.01 -11.87 -15.82
CA LEU A 616 4.22 -12.55 -15.35
C LEU A 616 5.43 -12.22 -16.22
N LYS A 617 5.28 -12.24 -17.56
CA LYS A 617 6.34 -11.86 -18.50
C LYS A 617 6.78 -10.42 -18.31
N THR A 618 5.85 -9.49 -18.14
CA THR A 618 6.16 -8.07 -17.90
C THR A 618 6.98 -7.89 -16.63
N HIS A 619 6.56 -8.49 -15.51
CA HIS A 619 7.28 -8.38 -14.24
C HIS A 619 8.66 -9.07 -14.28
N PHE A 620 8.77 -10.21 -14.96
CA PHE A 620 10.05 -10.89 -15.17
C PHE A 620 11.03 -9.99 -15.93
N GLU A 621 10.60 -9.43 -17.06
CA GLU A 621 11.43 -8.58 -17.91
C GLU A 621 11.84 -7.27 -17.22
N MET A 622 10.91 -6.65 -16.47
CA MET A 622 11.23 -5.45 -15.67
C MET A 622 12.30 -5.76 -14.61
N LEU A 623 12.16 -6.88 -13.90
CA LEU A 623 13.13 -7.28 -12.90
C LEU A 623 14.47 -7.68 -13.53
N ARG A 624 14.46 -8.43 -14.64
CA ARG A 624 15.65 -8.76 -15.41
C ARG A 624 16.45 -7.53 -15.82
N ARG A 625 15.80 -6.51 -16.38
CA ARG A 625 16.45 -5.23 -16.72
C ARG A 625 17.03 -4.55 -15.49
N LYS A 626 16.29 -4.57 -14.39
CA LYS A 626 16.71 -3.95 -13.13
C LYS A 626 18.01 -4.55 -12.58
N ILE A 627 18.15 -5.89 -12.60
CA ILE A 627 19.29 -6.60 -11.99
C ILE A 627 20.36 -7.06 -12.98
N GLY A 628 20.11 -6.96 -14.30
CA GLY A 628 21.08 -7.27 -15.36
C GLY A 628 21.37 -8.75 -15.58
N ARG A 629 20.61 -9.64 -14.96
CA ARG A 629 20.75 -11.09 -15.06
C ARG A 629 19.40 -11.80 -15.04
N ARG A 630 19.39 -13.12 -15.21
CA ARG A 630 18.20 -13.92 -14.93
C ARG A 630 17.75 -13.66 -13.48
N PRO A 631 16.48 -13.25 -13.25
CA PRO A 631 15.96 -13.17 -11.91
C PRO A 631 15.93 -14.54 -11.23
N GLN A 632 16.33 -14.58 -9.98
CA GLN A 632 16.06 -15.70 -9.08
C GLN A 632 14.72 -15.47 -8.39
N LEU A 633 14.11 -16.53 -7.87
CA LEU A 633 12.81 -16.43 -7.18
C LEU A 633 12.84 -15.46 -5.98
N THR A 634 13.96 -15.38 -5.26
CA THR A 634 14.14 -14.43 -4.14
C THR A 634 14.30 -12.98 -4.61
N ASP A 635 14.81 -12.73 -5.82
CA ASP A 635 14.95 -11.37 -6.33
C ASP A 635 13.60 -10.65 -6.44
N PHE A 636 12.50 -11.40 -6.69
CA PHE A 636 11.15 -10.81 -6.74
C PHE A 636 10.71 -10.26 -5.37
N LEU A 637 11.16 -10.87 -4.27
CA LEU A 637 10.93 -10.37 -2.92
C LEU A 637 11.84 -9.18 -2.61
N ASP A 638 13.14 -9.31 -2.87
CA ASP A 638 14.15 -8.30 -2.56
C ASP A 638 13.91 -6.97 -3.30
N HIS A 639 13.40 -7.06 -4.52
CA HIS A 639 13.12 -5.88 -5.35
C HIS A 639 11.65 -5.46 -5.37
N ALA A 640 10.84 -5.96 -4.45
CA ALA A 640 9.44 -5.57 -4.32
C ALA A 640 8.63 -5.71 -5.65
N SER A 641 8.86 -6.80 -6.38
CA SER A 641 8.14 -7.14 -7.60
C SER A 641 6.89 -8.00 -7.31
N ILE A 642 6.35 -8.68 -8.30
CA ILE A 642 5.21 -9.58 -8.13
C ILE A 642 5.55 -10.75 -7.18
N ASP A 643 4.54 -11.32 -6.51
CA ASP A 643 4.73 -12.47 -5.63
C ASP A 643 5.33 -13.67 -6.41
N PRO A 644 6.54 -14.15 -6.04
CA PRO A 644 7.22 -15.23 -6.75
C PRO A 644 6.44 -16.54 -6.75
N THR A 645 5.53 -16.76 -5.80
CA THR A 645 4.71 -17.98 -5.76
C THR A 645 3.82 -18.15 -6.99
N LYS A 646 3.54 -17.08 -7.72
CA LYS A 646 2.81 -17.11 -9.00
C LYS A 646 3.60 -17.81 -10.13
N TYR A 647 4.93 -17.84 -10.04
CA TYR A 647 5.78 -18.55 -11.00
C TYR A 647 5.96 -20.03 -10.68
N LEU A 648 5.71 -20.44 -9.42
CA LEU A 648 5.86 -21.83 -9.02
C LEU A 648 4.98 -22.77 -9.88
N ARG A 649 3.76 -22.32 -10.20
CA ARG A 649 2.83 -23.00 -11.10
C ARG A 649 2.01 -21.96 -11.86
N SER A 650 2.40 -21.65 -13.08
CA SER A 650 1.69 -20.72 -13.95
C SER A 650 0.96 -21.47 -15.08
N GLN A 651 0.07 -20.78 -15.81
CA GLN A 651 -0.68 -21.42 -16.92
C GLN A 651 0.25 -22.07 -17.96
N GLY A 652 0.19 -23.40 -18.07
CA GLY A 652 0.99 -24.17 -19.03
C GLY A 652 2.47 -24.30 -18.69
N CYS A 653 2.88 -23.98 -17.44
CA CYS A 653 4.23 -24.17 -16.93
C CYS A 653 4.14 -24.80 -15.52
N SER A 654 4.82 -25.95 -15.33
CA SER A 654 4.78 -26.73 -14.10
C SER A 654 5.77 -26.22 -13.03
N SER A 655 6.73 -25.40 -13.43
CA SER A 655 7.78 -24.84 -12.59
C SER A 655 8.23 -23.46 -13.08
N TYR A 656 9.05 -22.76 -12.30
CA TYR A 656 9.67 -21.51 -12.69
C TYR A 656 10.62 -21.68 -13.88
N GLU A 657 11.42 -22.74 -13.86
CA GLU A 657 12.36 -23.05 -14.95
C GLU A 657 11.61 -23.35 -16.27
N ALA A 658 10.49 -24.07 -16.19
CA ALA A 658 9.64 -24.29 -17.36
C ALA A 658 9.05 -22.98 -17.91
N PHE A 659 8.72 -22.03 -17.05
CA PHE A 659 8.29 -20.69 -17.45
C PHE A 659 9.42 -19.92 -18.13
N VAL A 660 10.63 -19.92 -17.54
CA VAL A 660 11.78 -19.20 -18.09
C VAL A 660 12.22 -19.83 -19.41
N ALA A 661 12.35 -21.15 -19.48
CA ALA A 661 12.75 -21.86 -20.72
C ALA A 661 11.77 -21.59 -21.86
N LYS A 662 10.48 -21.54 -21.58
CA LYS A 662 9.45 -21.31 -22.60
C LYS A 662 9.38 -19.85 -23.08
N HIS A 663 9.60 -18.88 -22.19
CA HIS A 663 9.33 -17.47 -22.48
C HIS A 663 10.58 -16.59 -22.60
N PHE A 664 11.70 -17.03 -22.04
CA PHE A 664 12.99 -16.32 -22.00
C PHE A 664 14.16 -17.30 -22.21
N PRO A 665 14.20 -18.00 -23.33
CA PRO A 665 15.19 -19.08 -23.60
C PRO A 665 16.64 -18.60 -23.60
N ASP A 666 16.86 -17.28 -23.82
CA ASP A 666 18.18 -16.65 -23.83
C ASP A 666 18.84 -16.58 -22.45
N VAL A 667 18.05 -16.67 -21.37
CA VAL A 667 18.54 -16.65 -19.98
C VAL A 667 18.12 -17.90 -19.19
N ALA A 668 17.55 -18.89 -19.87
CA ALA A 668 17.13 -20.13 -19.22
C ALA A 668 18.35 -20.94 -18.75
N LEU A 669 18.21 -21.63 -17.62
CA LEU A 669 19.17 -22.65 -17.18
C LEU A 669 19.22 -23.79 -18.20
N LYS A 670 20.40 -24.34 -18.43
CA LYS A 670 20.61 -25.48 -19.32
C LYS A 670 20.26 -26.77 -18.60
N LEU A 671 19.01 -27.18 -18.70
CA LEU A 671 18.46 -28.41 -18.11
C LEU A 671 18.16 -29.43 -19.22
N SER A 672 18.60 -30.66 -19.05
CA SER A 672 18.47 -31.70 -20.06
C SER A 672 17.16 -32.48 -19.91
N GLY A 673 16.12 -32.08 -20.68
CA GLY A 673 14.91 -32.82 -20.90
C GLY A 673 13.76 -32.63 -19.93
N ASP A 674 12.60 -33.18 -20.30
CA ASP A 674 11.34 -33.03 -19.59
C ASP A 674 11.34 -33.66 -18.17
N GLU A 675 12.13 -34.73 -17.98
CA GLU A 675 12.21 -35.40 -16.67
C GLU A 675 12.79 -34.50 -15.56
N VAL A 676 13.81 -33.72 -15.88
CA VAL A 676 14.44 -32.76 -14.96
C VAL A 676 13.45 -31.66 -14.59
N LEU A 677 12.73 -31.12 -15.58
CA LEU A 677 11.68 -30.11 -15.34
C LEU A 677 10.53 -30.68 -14.49
N ASP A 678 10.15 -31.94 -14.69
CA ASP A 678 9.13 -32.62 -13.90
C ASP A 678 9.54 -32.75 -12.42
N ARG A 679 10.85 -32.99 -12.16
CA ARG A 679 11.36 -33.05 -10.78
C ARG A 679 11.34 -31.69 -10.11
N LEU A 680 11.73 -30.64 -10.81
CA LEU A 680 11.62 -29.25 -10.30
C LEU A 680 10.17 -28.86 -10.03
N ALA A 681 9.21 -29.35 -10.81
CA ALA A 681 7.79 -29.18 -10.56
C ALA A 681 7.35 -29.82 -9.22
N GLY A 682 8.02 -30.89 -8.77
CA GLY A 682 7.84 -31.44 -7.42
C GLY A 682 8.25 -30.48 -6.32
N LEU A 683 9.39 -29.78 -6.46
CA LEU A 683 9.80 -28.70 -5.53
C LEU A 683 8.83 -27.52 -5.58
N ALA A 684 8.41 -27.11 -6.78
CA ALA A 684 7.46 -26.02 -6.95
C ALA A 684 6.13 -26.27 -6.22
N ARG A 685 5.69 -27.53 -6.08
CA ARG A 685 4.48 -27.93 -5.36
C ARG A 685 4.52 -27.55 -3.87
N ILE A 686 5.69 -27.65 -3.25
CA ILE A 686 5.92 -27.31 -1.83
C ILE A 686 6.63 -25.96 -1.66
N GLY A 687 6.90 -25.26 -2.76
CA GLY A 687 7.76 -24.08 -2.85
C GLY A 687 7.28 -22.85 -2.06
N LYS A 688 6.06 -22.88 -1.48
CA LYS A 688 5.60 -21.85 -0.54
C LYS A 688 6.29 -21.90 0.83
N GLY A 689 7.03 -22.97 1.14
CA GLY A 689 7.78 -23.11 2.40
C GLY A 689 6.88 -23.13 3.65
N LEU A 690 5.72 -23.80 3.60
CA LEU A 690 4.70 -23.76 4.66
C LEU A 690 5.09 -24.53 5.94
N ARG A 691 6.12 -25.38 5.88
CA ARG A 691 6.54 -26.20 7.01
C ARG A 691 8.07 -26.33 7.07
N GLU A 692 8.65 -25.95 8.21
CA GLU A 692 10.10 -25.93 8.40
C GLU A 692 10.76 -27.32 8.28
N ALA A 693 10.06 -28.39 8.71
CA ALA A 693 10.58 -29.78 8.62
C ALA A 693 10.93 -30.17 7.18
N GLU A 694 10.11 -29.78 6.19
CA GLU A 694 10.39 -30.07 4.78
C GLU A 694 11.63 -29.31 4.28
N ILE A 695 11.80 -28.06 4.70
CA ILE A 695 12.94 -27.22 4.31
C ILE A 695 14.23 -27.81 4.88
N LEU A 696 14.26 -28.13 6.17
CA LEU A 696 15.44 -28.70 6.84
C LEU A 696 15.83 -30.07 6.26
N LEU A 697 14.85 -30.92 5.93
CA LEU A 697 15.12 -32.23 5.29
C LEU A 697 15.71 -32.05 3.88
N LEU A 698 15.20 -31.12 3.09
CA LEU A 698 15.72 -30.84 1.76
C LEU A 698 17.13 -30.22 1.83
N GLU A 699 17.39 -29.30 2.75
CA GLU A 699 18.71 -28.72 2.95
C GLU A 699 19.72 -29.79 3.34
N ALA A 700 19.40 -30.64 4.34
CA ALA A 700 20.28 -31.75 4.75
C ALA A 700 20.52 -32.73 3.60
N ALA A 701 19.51 -33.02 2.78
CA ALA A 701 19.65 -33.87 1.61
C ALA A 701 20.57 -33.22 0.54
N MET A 702 20.41 -31.94 0.27
CA MET A 702 21.22 -31.20 -0.71
C MET A 702 22.69 -31.06 -0.29
N ASP A 703 22.95 -31.04 0.99
CA ASP A 703 24.35 -31.02 1.53
C ASP A 703 24.97 -32.40 1.53
N GLY A 704 24.29 -33.43 1.05
CA GLY A 704 24.85 -34.78 0.82
C GLY A 704 24.95 -35.67 2.05
N GLY A 705 24.25 -35.34 3.14
CA GLY A 705 24.24 -36.09 4.37
C GLY A 705 23.73 -37.53 4.19
N PRO A 706 24.43 -38.55 4.77
CA PRO A 706 23.98 -39.94 4.69
C PRO A 706 22.80 -40.27 5.61
N ALA A 707 22.49 -39.39 6.57
CA ALA A 707 21.44 -39.51 7.58
C ALA A 707 20.62 -38.21 7.66
N VAL A 708 19.83 -37.96 6.63
CA VAL A 708 19.14 -36.70 6.40
C VAL A 708 18.22 -36.30 7.56
N LEU A 709 17.46 -37.24 8.14
CA LEU A 709 16.58 -36.96 9.26
C LEU A 709 17.32 -36.56 10.52
N ALA A 710 18.36 -37.29 10.84
CA ALA A 710 19.18 -36.98 12.02
C ALA A 710 19.85 -35.63 11.91
N GLU A 711 20.36 -35.29 10.73
CA GLU A 711 21.00 -34.00 10.46
C GLU A 711 19.98 -32.84 10.51
N ALA A 712 18.81 -33.00 9.90
CA ALA A 712 17.72 -32.01 9.95
C ALA A 712 17.24 -31.77 11.39
N LYS A 713 17.09 -32.81 12.19
CA LYS A 713 16.76 -32.72 13.63
C LYS A 713 17.86 -31.98 14.40
N ALA A 714 19.14 -32.25 14.11
CA ALA A 714 20.25 -31.56 14.75
C ALA A 714 20.26 -30.06 14.43
N ARG A 715 19.98 -29.67 13.18
CA ARG A 715 19.84 -28.26 12.77
C ARG A 715 18.68 -27.58 13.51
N ASN A 716 17.52 -28.22 13.62
CA ASN A 716 16.39 -27.70 14.40
C ASN A 716 16.75 -27.54 15.89
N ALA A 717 17.44 -28.51 16.49
CA ALA A 717 17.85 -28.43 17.88
C ALA A 717 18.86 -27.31 18.19
N GLN A 718 19.68 -26.91 17.21
CA GLN A 718 20.59 -25.77 17.31
C GLN A 718 19.95 -24.43 17.09
N SER A 719 18.76 -24.40 16.49
CA SER A 719 18.01 -23.17 16.26
C SER A 719 17.35 -22.68 17.55
N SER A 720 17.17 -21.37 17.69
CA SER A 720 16.38 -20.76 18.79
C SER A 720 14.87 -20.92 18.60
N ARG A 721 14.45 -21.62 17.56
CA ARG A 721 13.04 -21.79 17.17
C ARG A 721 12.39 -22.93 17.93
N ARG A 722 11.06 -23.03 17.77
CA ARG A 722 10.26 -24.14 18.31
C ARG A 722 10.81 -25.48 17.82
N GLN A 723 10.93 -26.45 18.73
CA GLN A 723 11.27 -27.81 18.37
C GLN A 723 10.14 -28.47 17.60
N ILE A 724 10.45 -29.01 16.44
CA ILE A 724 9.50 -29.65 15.53
C ILE A 724 9.09 -31.01 16.10
N PRO A 725 7.78 -31.29 16.27
CA PRO A 725 7.28 -32.58 16.75
C PRO A 725 7.62 -33.75 15.82
N ASP A 726 7.77 -34.96 16.37
CA ASP A 726 8.04 -36.16 15.58
C ASP A 726 6.95 -36.46 14.53
N ALA A 727 5.70 -36.11 14.82
CA ALA A 727 4.59 -36.24 13.87
C ALA A 727 4.81 -35.37 12.62
N ASP A 728 5.35 -34.17 12.78
CA ASP A 728 5.62 -33.25 11.67
C ASP A 728 6.79 -33.75 10.82
N TRP A 729 7.85 -34.31 11.44
CA TRP A 729 8.96 -34.98 10.74
C TRP A 729 8.45 -36.16 9.91
N ALA A 730 7.66 -37.04 10.53
CA ALA A 730 7.09 -38.20 9.84
C ALA A 730 6.17 -37.79 8.67
N SER A 731 5.41 -36.74 8.84
CA SER A 731 4.56 -36.20 7.79
C SER A 731 5.39 -35.56 6.66
N ALA A 732 6.43 -34.79 6.98
CA ALA A 732 7.32 -34.21 5.98
C ALA A 732 8.02 -35.29 5.13
N ILE A 733 8.46 -36.37 5.77
CA ILE A 733 9.03 -37.53 5.06
C ILE A 733 8.00 -38.14 4.11
N ARG A 734 6.74 -38.34 4.54
CA ARG A 734 5.68 -38.84 3.64
C ARG A 734 5.50 -37.96 2.39
N VAL A 735 5.62 -36.65 2.55
CA VAL A 735 5.56 -35.71 1.42
C VAL A 735 6.75 -35.87 0.49
N LEU A 736 7.97 -35.92 1.06
CA LEU A 736 9.22 -36.00 0.29
C LEU A 736 9.50 -37.39 -0.31
N THR A 737 8.84 -38.42 0.19
CA THR A 737 8.84 -39.77 -0.41
C THR A 737 7.62 -40.00 -1.32
N ASN A 738 6.79 -38.99 -1.48
CA ASN A 738 5.54 -39.04 -2.24
C ASN A 738 4.49 -40.03 -1.70
N ALA A 739 4.69 -40.60 -0.53
CA ALA A 739 3.74 -41.49 0.14
C ALA A 739 2.44 -40.79 0.58
N PHE A 740 2.48 -39.45 0.73
CA PHE A 740 1.32 -38.62 1.03
C PHE A 740 0.33 -38.50 -0.13
N THR A 741 0.80 -38.67 -1.37
CA THR A 741 -0.01 -38.39 -2.56
C THR A 741 -0.93 -39.57 -2.87
N GLN A 742 -2.25 -39.29 -2.96
CA GLN A 742 -3.28 -40.26 -3.28
C GLN A 742 -3.78 -40.07 -4.71
N THR A 743 -3.19 -40.78 -5.66
CA THR A 743 -3.73 -40.88 -7.02
C THR A 743 -3.42 -42.26 -7.59
N ARG A 744 -4.33 -42.80 -8.42
CA ARG A 744 -4.08 -44.03 -9.16
C ARG A 744 -2.93 -43.76 -10.15
N ASP A 745 -1.93 -44.61 -10.17
CA ASP A 745 -0.69 -44.43 -10.95
C ASP A 745 -0.90 -44.04 -12.42
N ALA A 746 -2.03 -44.46 -13.06
CA ALA A 746 -2.34 -44.11 -14.42
C ALA A 746 -2.75 -42.67 -14.70
N VAL A 747 -3.07 -41.88 -13.69
CA VAL A 747 -3.63 -40.52 -13.83
C VAL A 747 -2.72 -39.47 -13.18
N MET A 748 -1.66 -39.86 -12.47
CA MET A 748 -0.77 -38.94 -11.79
C MET A 748 0.20 -38.25 -12.76
N PRO A 749 0.22 -36.90 -12.85
CA PRO A 749 1.28 -36.22 -13.60
C PRO A 749 2.68 -36.65 -13.11
N ALA A 750 3.66 -36.71 -14.01
CA ALA A 750 5.02 -37.20 -13.71
C ALA A 750 5.67 -36.46 -12.54
N PHE A 751 5.49 -35.13 -12.45
CA PHE A 751 6.02 -34.32 -11.34
C PHE A 751 5.44 -34.70 -9.96
N MET A 752 4.22 -35.24 -9.90
CA MET A 752 3.64 -35.68 -8.62
C MET A 752 4.24 -37.02 -8.17
N ARG A 753 5.00 -37.71 -9.02
CA ARG A 753 5.76 -38.90 -8.67
C ARG A 753 7.18 -38.61 -8.22
N ALA A 754 7.57 -37.33 -8.11
CA ALA A 754 8.89 -36.96 -7.67
C ALA A 754 9.13 -37.44 -6.22
N VAL A 755 10.11 -38.31 -6.07
CA VAL A 755 10.57 -38.85 -4.79
C VAL A 755 11.90 -38.17 -4.48
N PHE A 756 11.98 -37.40 -3.40
CA PHE A 756 13.20 -36.69 -2.98
C PHE A 756 14.08 -37.53 -2.05
N LEU A 757 13.45 -38.34 -1.22
CA LEU A 757 14.12 -39.15 -0.21
C LEU A 757 13.87 -40.65 -0.42
N GLU A 758 14.89 -41.47 -0.12
CA GLU A 758 14.83 -42.91 -0.04
C GLU A 758 15.44 -43.42 1.26
N PRO A 759 15.06 -44.61 1.79
CA PRO A 759 15.69 -45.18 2.96
C PRO A 759 17.19 -45.41 2.77
N ASN A 760 18.02 -45.10 3.76
CA ASN A 760 19.46 -45.33 3.69
C ASN A 760 19.92 -46.75 4.17
N GLY A 761 18.96 -47.59 4.55
CA GLY A 761 19.24 -48.94 5.08
C GLY A 761 19.69 -48.99 6.54
N ALA A 762 19.98 -47.87 7.17
CA ALA A 762 20.41 -47.73 8.57
C ALA A 762 19.32 -47.14 9.50
N GLY A 763 18.05 -47.11 9.04
CA GLY A 763 16.94 -46.57 9.81
C GLY A 763 16.73 -45.06 9.65
N ASP A 764 17.45 -44.42 8.75
CA ASP A 764 17.32 -43.00 8.39
C ASP A 764 17.08 -42.85 6.88
N TRP A 765 17.13 -41.66 6.38
CA TRP A 765 16.84 -41.28 5.00
C TRP A 765 18.09 -40.68 4.31
N ARG A 766 18.13 -40.79 2.98
CA ARG A 766 19.11 -40.12 2.12
C ARG A 766 18.42 -39.55 0.91
N MET A 767 19.07 -38.66 0.17
CA MET A 767 18.56 -38.19 -1.10
C MET A 767 18.39 -39.36 -2.09
N HIS A 768 17.28 -39.36 -2.82
CA HIS A 768 16.99 -40.35 -3.85
C HIS A 768 18.09 -40.43 -4.91
N ALA A 769 18.37 -41.62 -5.40
CA ALA A 769 19.47 -41.86 -6.33
C ALA A 769 19.42 -41.01 -7.61
N ASP A 770 18.22 -40.80 -8.20
CA ASP A 770 18.05 -39.98 -9.41
C ASP A 770 18.42 -38.51 -9.15
N TRP A 771 18.04 -37.95 -7.98
CA TRP A 771 18.39 -36.58 -7.61
C TRP A 771 19.90 -36.41 -7.42
N ARG A 772 20.55 -37.35 -6.79
CA ARG A 772 22.01 -37.35 -6.62
C ARG A 772 22.72 -37.36 -7.96
N LYS A 773 22.22 -38.17 -8.90
CA LYS A 773 22.75 -38.25 -10.26
C LYS A 773 22.65 -36.91 -10.98
N TRP A 774 21.47 -36.30 -11.00
CA TRP A 774 21.27 -35.00 -11.68
C TRP A 774 22.06 -33.85 -11.04
N LEU A 775 22.19 -33.83 -9.72
CA LEU A 775 23.02 -32.83 -9.03
C LEU A 775 24.52 -32.97 -9.42
N CYS A 776 24.99 -34.17 -9.72
CA CYS A 776 26.37 -34.38 -10.19
C CYS A 776 26.52 -34.07 -11.70
N ASP A 777 25.55 -34.48 -12.51
CA ASP A 777 25.65 -34.46 -13.97
C ASP A 777 25.24 -33.07 -14.54
N GLU A 778 24.44 -32.28 -13.82
CA GLU A 778 23.85 -31.03 -14.31
C GLU A 778 24.02 -29.88 -13.30
N PRO A 779 25.08 -29.05 -13.40
CA PRO A 779 25.34 -27.94 -12.48
C PRO A 779 24.17 -26.95 -12.37
N ASP A 780 23.43 -26.72 -13.47
CA ASP A 780 22.27 -25.81 -13.49
C ASP A 780 21.07 -26.38 -12.72
N PHE A 781 20.98 -27.70 -12.54
CA PHE A 781 19.96 -28.34 -11.73
C PHE A 781 20.14 -28.08 -10.24
N GLU A 782 21.38 -28.13 -9.76
CA GLU A 782 21.70 -27.74 -8.37
C GLU A 782 21.32 -26.28 -8.12
N THR A 783 21.69 -25.41 -9.05
CA THR A 783 21.34 -23.97 -8.97
C THR A 783 19.82 -23.78 -8.84
N ALA A 784 19.03 -24.45 -9.68
CA ALA A 784 17.57 -24.39 -9.61
C ALA A 784 17.02 -24.91 -8.27
N CYS A 785 17.52 -26.05 -7.78
CA CYS A 785 17.08 -26.62 -6.51
C CYS A 785 17.37 -25.68 -5.33
N ARG A 786 18.56 -25.09 -5.25
CA ARG A 786 18.95 -24.13 -4.20
C ARG A 786 18.11 -22.85 -4.26
N GLU A 787 17.70 -22.43 -5.44
CA GLU A 787 16.82 -21.29 -5.65
C GLU A 787 15.42 -21.50 -5.04
N TYR A 788 14.84 -22.70 -5.22
CA TYR A 788 13.58 -23.07 -4.54
C TYR A 788 13.75 -23.11 -3.02
N LEU A 789 14.83 -23.70 -2.52
CA LEU A 789 15.11 -23.77 -1.09
C LEU A 789 15.29 -22.38 -0.47
N ALA A 790 16.00 -21.49 -1.15
CA ALA A 790 16.17 -20.10 -0.71
C ALA A 790 14.82 -19.38 -0.63
N LEU A 791 13.95 -19.56 -1.65
CA LEU A 791 12.59 -19.02 -1.62
C LEU A 791 11.77 -19.59 -0.46
N MET A 792 11.76 -20.92 -0.29
CA MET A 792 11.00 -21.60 0.77
C MET A 792 11.44 -21.11 2.15
N ARG A 793 12.75 -21.01 2.39
CA ARG A 793 13.35 -20.51 3.64
C ARG A 793 12.89 -19.06 3.90
N ARG A 794 13.03 -18.20 2.90
CA ARG A 794 12.68 -16.79 3.00
C ARG A 794 11.20 -16.57 3.29
N LEU A 795 10.31 -17.27 2.58
CA LEU A 795 8.87 -17.16 2.79
C LEU A 795 8.47 -17.68 4.18
N PHE A 796 9.08 -18.77 4.65
CA PHE A 796 8.85 -19.29 5.98
C PHE A 796 9.28 -18.27 7.04
N GLU A 797 10.48 -17.71 6.92
CA GLU A 797 11.02 -16.75 7.89
C GLU A 797 10.24 -15.43 7.95
N GLU A 798 9.80 -14.93 6.82
CA GLU A 798 9.10 -13.63 6.77
C GLU A 798 7.62 -13.72 7.15
N ARG A 799 6.94 -14.83 6.87
CA ARG A 799 5.48 -14.92 6.99
C ARG A 799 5.00 -15.83 8.11
N LEU A 800 5.71 -16.91 8.38
CA LEU A 800 5.20 -18.00 9.21
C LEU A 800 5.93 -18.09 10.56
N SER A 801 7.25 -18.00 10.54
CA SER A 801 8.06 -18.20 11.76
C SER A 801 7.69 -17.22 12.89
N GLY A 802 7.29 -17.77 14.03
CA GLY A 802 6.85 -16.98 15.19
C GLY A 802 5.39 -16.51 15.14
N ASN A 803 4.67 -16.80 14.05
CA ASN A 803 3.26 -16.47 13.88
C ASN A 803 2.34 -17.70 13.88
N GLU A 804 2.89 -18.88 14.20
CA GLU A 804 2.17 -20.13 14.21
C GLU A 804 1.06 -20.11 15.28
N TYR A 805 -0.10 -20.62 14.89
CA TYR A 805 -1.27 -20.69 15.76
C TYR A 805 -1.09 -21.85 16.76
N ARG A 806 -0.82 -21.53 18.02
CA ARG A 806 -0.64 -22.48 19.13
C ARG A 806 0.43 -23.56 18.81
N ASP A 807 0.03 -24.81 18.83
CA ASP A 807 0.87 -25.99 18.57
C ASP A 807 0.80 -26.48 17.12
N THR A 808 0.16 -25.74 16.22
CA THR A 808 0.05 -26.05 14.81
C THR A 808 1.12 -25.38 13.96
N THR A 809 1.20 -25.73 12.68
CA THR A 809 2.00 -25.06 11.66
C THR A 809 1.17 -24.03 10.84
N PHE A 810 -0.09 -23.82 11.22
CA PHE A 810 -0.92 -22.79 10.60
C PHE A 810 -0.69 -21.42 11.20
N CYS A 811 -0.86 -20.40 10.39
CA CYS A 811 -0.92 -19.01 10.84
C CYS A 811 -2.31 -18.43 10.59
N LEU A 812 -2.86 -17.69 11.58
CA LEU A 812 -4.17 -17.07 11.45
C LEU A 812 -4.19 -16.13 10.24
N TYR A 813 -5.29 -16.17 9.48
CA TYR A 813 -5.56 -15.35 8.31
C TYR A 813 -4.66 -15.61 7.09
N GLU A 814 -3.74 -16.58 7.16
CA GLU A 814 -3.06 -17.12 5.99
C GLU A 814 -3.98 -18.08 5.21
N LYS A 815 -3.68 -18.24 3.92
CA LYS A 815 -4.51 -19.03 2.99
C LYS A 815 -3.92 -20.38 2.69
N TYR A 816 -4.76 -21.42 2.80
CA TYR A 816 -4.36 -22.81 2.57
C TYR A 816 -5.32 -23.51 1.62
N THR A 817 -4.77 -24.31 0.71
CA THR A 817 -5.54 -25.21 -0.14
C THR A 817 -5.92 -26.49 0.62
N TYR A 818 -6.86 -27.28 0.11
CA TYR A 818 -7.22 -28.58 0.70
C TYR A 818 -6.01 -29.49 0.91
N GLU A 819 -5.10 -29.56 -0.07
CA GLU A 819 -3.89 -30.37 -0.01
C GLU A 819 -2.96 -29.89 1.10
N GLU A 820 -2.71 -28.60 1.16
CA GLU A 820 -1.87 -27.98 2.18
C GLU A 820 -2.43 -28.21 3.58
N VAL A 821 -3.75 -28.14 3.76
CA VAL A 821 -4.40 -28.44 5.07
C VAL A 821 -4.20 -29.89 5.47
N CYS A 822 -4.46 -30.85 4.57
CA CYS A 822 -4.22 -32.28 4.86
C CYS A 822 -2.74 -32.54 5.21
N ARG A 823 -1.81 -31.91 4.49
CA ARG A 823 -0.36 -31.99 4.72
C ARG A 823 0.03 -31.44 6.09
N LEU A 824 -0.44 -30.25 6.45
CA LEU A 824 -0.09 -29.57 7.69
C LEU A 824 -0.79 -30.15 8.93
N LEU A 825 -1.91 -30.83 8.77
CA LEU A 825 -2.55 -31.63 9.83
C LEU A 825 -1.93 -33.04 10.00
N ASN A 826 -0.83 -33.31 9.32
CA ASN A 826 -0.11 -34.59 9.40
C ASN A 826 -0.93 -35.82 8.94
N TRP A 827 -1.92 -35.61 8.08
CA TRP A 827 -2.72 -36.71 7.56
C TRP A 827 -1.88 -37.72 6.82
N PRO A 828 -2.24 -39.03 6.86
CA PRO A 828 -1.47 -40.05 6.18
C PRO A 828 -1.48 -39.92 4.67
N ARG A 829 -2.48 -39.23 4.11
CA ARG A 829 -2.68 -39.08 2.67
C ARG A 829 -3.46 -37.83 2.31
N ASN A 830 -3.24 -37.32 1.09
CA ASN A 830 -4.02 -36.23 0.54
C ASN A 830 -5.45 -36.67 0.17
N LEU A 831 -6.43 -35.79 0.39
CA LEU A 831 -7.80 -35.95 -0.11
C LEU A 831 -8.11 -34.85 -1.14
N ASN A 832 -8.89 -35.19 -2.15
CA ASN A 832 -9.34 -34.19 -3.12
C ASN A 832 -10.57 -33.41 -2.60
N ALA A 833 -10.86 -32.28 -3.24
CA ALA A 833 -11.97 -31.39 -2.87
C ALA A 833 -13.34 -32.08 -2.89
N GLN A 834 -13.57 -33.03 -3.80
CA GLN A 834 -14.84 -33.78 -3.89
C GLN A 834 -15.03 -34.70 -2.69
N THR A 835 -13.96 -35.36 -2.25
CA THR A 835 -13.98 -36.26 -1.09
C THR A 835 -14.15 -35.47 0.20
N ILE A 836 -13.51 -34.29 0.34
CA ILE A 836 -13.62 -33.43 1.53
C ILE A 836 -15.05 -32.87 1.65
N GLY A 837 -15.57 -32.28 0.58
CA GLY A 837 -16.98 -31.84 0.47
C GLY A 837 -17.48 -31.02 1.65
N GLY A 838 -16.78 -29.98 2.10
CA GLY A 838 -17.13 -29.13 3.24
C GLY A 838 -16.37 -29.46 4.52
N TYR A 839 -16.18 -30.72 4.85
CA TYR A 839 -15.34 -31.18 5.98
C TYR A 839 -14.88 -32.63 5.79
N ALA A 840 -13.86 -33.02 6.50
CA ALA A 840 -13.43 -34.42 6.57
C ALA A 840 -12.79 -34.69 7.94
N TYR A 841 -12.81 -35.95 8.37
CA TYR A 841 -12.23 -36.37 9.64
C TYR A 841 -11.14 -37.41 9.40
N ASP A 842 -9.98 -37.17 10.00
CA ASP A 842 -8.93 -38.17 10.06
C ASP A 842 -8.86 -38.84 11.45
N VAL A 843 -8.97 -40.16 11.46
CA VAL A 843 -9.02 -40.95 12.70
C VAL A 843 -7.66 -40.96 13.40
N ALA A 844 -6.57 -40.98 12.65
CA ALA A 844 -5.22 -41.10 13.21
C ALA A 844 -4.78 -39.80 13.93
N THR A 845 -5.11 -38.65 13.39
CA THR A 845 -4.77 -37.35 13.95
C THR A 845 -5.88 -36.72 14.80
N LYS A 846 -7.08 -37.32 14.80
CA LYS A 846 -8.30 -36.77 15.45
C LYS A 846 -8.62 -35.35 15.04
N THR A 847 -8.31 -34.97 13.79
CA THR A 847 -8.52 -33.62 13.28
C THR A 847 -9.68 -33.55 12.30
N LEU A 848 -10.44 -32.47 12.36
CA LEU A 848 -11.63 -32.22 11.56
C LEU A 848 -11.58 -30.81 10.98
N PRO A 849 -10.94 -30.59 9.84
CA PRO A 849 -11.01 -29.31 9.13
C PRO A 849 -12.37 -29.10 8.48
N VAL A 850 -12.95 -27.92 8.73
CA VAL A 850 -14.24 -27.46 8.20
C VAL A 850 -13.94 -26.37 7.17
N PHE A 851 -14.44 -26.55 5.94
CA PHE A 851 -14.23 -25.64 4.82
C PHE A 851 -15.55 -25.02 4.39
N ILE A 852 -15.65 -23.70 4.49
CA ILE A 852 -16.87 -22.96 4.17
C ILE A 852 -16.62 -22.07 2.96
N ASN A 853 -17.52 -22.15 1.96
CA ASN A 853 -17.68 -21.14 0.93
C ASN A 853 -18.84 -20.25 1.37
N TYR A 854 -18.57 -19.02 1.76
CA TYR A 854 -19.55 -18.15 2.35
C TYR A 854 -20.63 -17.73 1.35
N GLU A 855 -20.22 -17.31 0.16
CA GLU A 855 -21.12 -17.07 -0.97
C GLU A 855 -21.25 -18.33 -1.83
N LYS A 856 -22.47 -18.66 -2.20
CA LYS A 856 -22.79 -19.83 -3.04
C LYS A 856 -23.53 -19.37 -4.29
N LYS A 857 -23.30 -20.07 -5.40
CA LYS A 857 -24.09 -19.84 -6.64
C LYS A 857 -25.56 -20.16 -6.39
N VAL A 858 -26.42 -19.47 -7.14
CA VAL A 858 -27.88 -19.66 -7.13
C VAL A 858 -28.25 -21.14 -7.38
N ASP A 859 -27.48 -21.83 -8.22
CA ASP A 859 -27.71 -23.26 -8.57
C ASP A 859 -27.09 -24.24 -7.57
N ALA A 860 -26.36 -23.77 -6.55
CA ALA A 860 -25.76 -24.64 -5.54
C ALA A 860 -26.74 -24.90 -4.39
N ILE A 861 -26.53 -26.00 -3.65
CA ILE A 861 -27.29 -26.27 -2.42
C ILE A 861 -27.04 -25.10 -1.47
N GLN A 862 -28.10 -24.38 -1.12
CA GLN A 862 -28.07 -23.21 -0.24
C GLN A 862 -28.02 -23.63 1.24
N TYR A 863 -26.83 -24.03 1.73
CA TYR A 863 -26.62 -24.17 3.17
C TYR A 863 -26.58 -22.75 3.78
N ALA A 864 -27.25 -22.56 4.91
CA ALA A 864 -27.34 -21.29 5.60
C ALA A 864 -26.11 -21.01 6.48
N ASP A 865 -24.90 -21.25 5.95
CA ASP A 865 -23.67 -20.92 6.67
C ASP A 865 -23.55 -19.41 6.87
N ARG A 866 -23.45 -18.95 8.12
CA ARG A 866 -23.44 -17.51 8.44
C ARG A 866 -22.69 -17.19 9.72
N PHE A 867 -21.97 -16.10 9.74
CA PHE A 867 -21.46 -15.50 10.98
C PHE A 867 -22.62 -14.83 11.74
N LEU A 868 -22.75 -15.16 13.02
CA LEU A 868 -23.64 -14.46 13.96
C LEU A 868 -22.91 -13.30 14.65
N SER A 869 -21.60 -13.43 14.84
CA SER A 869 -20.68 -12.40 15.30
C SER A 869 -19.27 -12.75 14.83
N ASP A 870 -18.29 -11.90 15.12
CA ASP A 870 -16.87 -12.17 14.88
C ASP A 870 -16.34 -13.45 15.57
N SER A 871 -17.07 -13.94 16.56
CA SER A 871 -16.70 -15.07 17.42
C SER A 871 -17.65 -16.26 17.31
N VAL A 872 -18.75 -16.13 16.58
CA VAL A 872 -19.79 -17.17 16.47
C VAL A 872 -20.21 -17.39 15.03
N LEU A 873 -20.13 -18.63 14.58
CA LEU A 873 -20.52 -19.07 13.24
C LEU A 873 -21.59 -20.14 13.33
N MET A 874 -22.63 -20.06 12.49
CA MET A 874 -23.57 -21.13 12.23
C MET A 874 -23.23 -21.80 10.91
N ALA A 875 -23.06 -23.11 10.87
CA ALA A 875 -22.82 -23.84 9.64
C ALA A 875 -23.54 -25.20 9.59
N CYS A 876 -23.86 -25.62 8.37
CA CYS A 876 -24.61 -26.87 8.14
C CYS A 876 -23.66 -28.06 7.93
N SER A 877 -24.14 -29.25 8.37
CA SER A 877 -23.53 -30.53 8.02
C SER A 877 -23.65 -30.83 6.52
N LYS A 878 -22.99 -31.88 6.05
CA LYS A 878 -23.20 -32.42 4.71
C LYS A 878 -24.65 -32.91 4.55
N SER A 879 -25.11 -32.96 3.31
CA SER A 879 -26.39 -33.57 2.94
C SER A 879 -26.50 -35.02 3.44
N ASN A 880 -27.72 -35.44 3.77
CA ASN A 880 -28.05 -36.77 4.26
C ASN A 880 -27.32 -37.14 5.57
N ARG A 881 -27.26 -36.17 6.51
CA ARG A 881 -26.79 -36.37 7.87
C ARG A 881 -27.91 -36.03 8.87
N SER A 882 -27.97 -36.80 9.93
CA SER A 882 -28.88 -36.57 11.05
C SER A 882 -28.11 -36.17 12.30
N ILE A 883 -28.86 -35.73 13.32
CA ILE A 883 -28.34 -35.41 14.66
C ILE A 883 -27.75 -36.61 15.40
N ASP A 884 -28.09 -37.83 14.95
CA ASP A 884 -27.59 -39.10 15.47
C ASP A 884 -26.50 -39.73 14.60
N SER A 885 -25.99 -38.99 13.62
CA SER A 885 -24.90 -39.45 12.74
C SER A 885 -23.55 -39.41 13.44
N VAL A 886 -22.61 -40.24 13.00
CA VAL A 886 -21.22 -40.23 13.48
C VAL A 886 -20.57 -38.83 13.29
N ASP A 887 -21.01 -38.08 12.30
CA ASP A 887 -20.51 -36.70 12.08
C ASP A 887 -20.95 -35.81 13.26
N ALA A 888 -22.19 -35.91 13.74
CA ALA A 888 -22.65 -35.17 14.92
C ALA A 888 -21.82 -35.54 16.16
N ASP A 889 -21.55 -36.84 16.38
CA ASP A 889 -20.71 -37.28 17.49
C ASP A 889 -19.30 -36.68 17.44
N ARG A 890 -18.70 -36.54 16.22
CA ARG A 890 -17.37 -35.95 16.02
C ARG A 890 -17.35 -34.45 16.32
N PHE A 891 -18.38 -33.71 15.83
CA PHE A 891 -18.47 -32.27 16.07
C PHE A 891 -18.73 -31.91 17.53
N PHE A 892 -19.65 -32.65 18.18
CA PHE A 892 -20.02 -32.40 19.57
C PHE A 892 -19.18 -33.21 20.57
N LYS A 893 -18.12 -33.86 20.10
CA LYS A 893 -17.17 -34.64 20.90
C LYS A 893 -17.86 -35.69 21.80
N ARG A 894 -18.92 -36.32 21.28
CA ARG A 894 -19.71 -37.32 22.02
C ARG A 894 -18.93 -38.62 22.12
N GLY A 895 -18.86 -39.16 23.33
CA GLY A 895 -18.16 -40.42 23.64
C GLY A 895 -16.64 -40.27 23.75
N ALA A 896 -15.99 -41.18 24.47
CA ALA A 896 -14.55 -41.14 24.77
C ALA A 896 -13.66 -41.10 23.50
N ALA A 897 -14.08 -41.72 22.42
CA ALA A 897 -13.30 -41.75 21.17
C ALA A 897 -13.18 -40.38 20.49
N ASN A 898 -14.16 -39.49 20.73
CA ASN A 898 -14.23 -38.16 20.08
C ASN A 898 -13.86 -37.00 21.04
N ALA A 899 -13.57 -37.26 22.30
CA ALA A 899 -13.34 -36.22 23.31
C ALA A 899 -12.18 -35.29 22.96
N ASP A 900 -11.14 -35.83 22.32
CA ASP A 900 -9.92 -35.11 21.94
C ASP A 900 -9.94 -34.59 20.50
N ASN A 901 -11.09 -34.58 19.82
CA ASN A 901 -11.19 -34.08 18.46
C ASN A 901 -10.88 -32.58 18.40
N ARG A 902 -10.04 -32.19 17.44
CA ARG A 902 -9.74 -30.80 17.15
C ARG A 902 -10.43 -30.37 15.86
N ILE A 903 -11.16 -29.28 15.91
CA ILE A 903 -11.94 -28.77 14.78
C ILE A 903 -11.33 -27.46 14.32
N PHE A 904 -10.95 -27.39 13.05
CA PHE A 904 -10.27 -26.25 12.47
C PHE A 904 -11.13 -25.58 11.40
N LEU A 905 -11.24 -24.26 11.42
CA LEU A 905 -12.08 -23.51 10.50
C LEU A 905 -11.27 -22.88 9.35
N PHE A 906 -11.72 -23.17 8.13
CA PHE A 906 -11.19 -22.62 6.90
C PHE A 906 -12.33 -22.00 6.09
N VAL A 907 -12.27 -20.70 5.80
CA VAL A 907 -13.34 -19.97 5.13
C VAL A 907 -12.80 -19.25 3.90
N ARG A 908 -13.54 -19.24 2.82
CA ARG A 908 -13.33 -18.32 1.69
C ARG A 908 -14.65 -17.70 1.28
N ARG A 909 -14.59 -16.52 0.66
CA ARG A 909 -15.79 -15.81 0.24
C ARG A 909 -16.53 -16.59 -0.84
N SER A 910 -15.91 -16.87 -1.99
CA SER A 910 -16.57 -17.52 -3.12
C SER A 910 -15.73 -18.67 -3.71
N LYS A 911 -16.41 -19.67 -4.28
CA LYS A 911 -15.80 -20.76 -5.05
C LYS A 911 -15.47 -20.37 -6.48
N ASP A 912 -16.10 -19.32 -7.01
CA ASP A 912 -16.14 -19.00 -8.44
C ASP A 912 -14.99 -18.13 -8.91
N ASP A 913 -14.17 -17.63 -7.99
CA ASP A 913 -12.92 -16.98 -8.33
C ASP A 913 -11.88 -18.06 -8.67
N ASN A 914 -11.60 -18.23 -9.96
CA ASN A 914 -10.61 -19.20 -10.45
C ASN A 914 -9.21 -19.02 -9.85
N GLU A 915 -8.95 -17.87 -9.24
CA GLU A 915 -7.70 -17.51 -8.58
C GLU A 915 -7.71 -17.79 -7.07
N ALA A 916 -8.88 -17.87 -6.43
CA ALA A 916 -9.02 -18.07 -4.97
C ALA A 916 -9.34 -19.53 -4.62
N LYS A 917 -8.46 -20.48 -4.96
CA LYS A 917 -8.62 -21.89 -4.57
C LYS A 917 -8.34 -22.16 -3.09
N ALA A 918 -7.73 -21.23 -2.38
CA ALA A 918 -7.32 -21.35 -0.99
C ALA A 918 -8.35 -20.73 -0.03
N PHE A 919 -8.31 -21.14 1.24
CA PHE A 919 -9.19 -20.71 2.31
C PHE A 919 -8.40 -20.01 3.40
N TYR A 920 -8.93 -18.96 3.97
CA TYR A 920 -8.40 -18.34 5.18
C TYR A 920 -8.51 -19.27 6.36
N PHE A 921 -7.45 -19.48 7.08
CA PHE A 921 -7.47 -20.18 8.36
C PHE A 921 -7.93 -19.24 9.47
N LEU A 922 -9.01 -19.59 10.17
CA LEU A 922 -9.62 -18.77 11.22
C LEU A 922 -9.46 -19.37 12.63
N GLY A 923 -8.63 -20.39 12.80
CA GLY A 923 -8.32 -20.98 14.08
C GLY A 923 -9.15 -22.21 14.42
N GLU A 924 -9.07 -22.63 15.67
CA GLU A 924 -9.90 -23.71 16.23
C GLU A 924 -11.30 -23.22 16.59
N ILE A 925 -12.27 -24.11 16.42
CA ILE A 925 -13.68 -23.88 16.74
C ILE A 925 -14.23 -24.99 17.60
N GLU A 926 -15.24 -24.66 18.41
CA GLU A 926 -15.92 -25.57 19.28
C GLU A 926 -17.44 -25.55 19.03
N ALA A 927 -18.05 -26.72 18.87
CA ALA A 927 -19.50 -26.84 18.74
C ALA A 927 -20.20 -26.54 20.07
N GLN A 928 -21.18 -25.64 20.02
CA GLN A 928 -21.96 -25.23 21.20
C GLN A 928 -23.39 -25.77 21.16
N GLY A 929 -23.94 -26.12 22.32
CA GLY A 929 -25.33 -26.57 22.47
C GLY A 929 -25.55 -27.96 21.91
N GLN A 930 -26.66 -28.14 21.20
CA GLN A 930 -27.06 -29.40 20.53
C GLN A 930 -27.18 -29.16 19.01
N PRO A 931 -27.00 -30.22 18.18
CA PRO A 931 -27.22 -30.11 16.74
C PRO A 931 -28.69 -29.79 16.45
N ILE A 932 -28.94 -28.86 15.54
CA ILE A 932 -30.29 -28.42 15.17
C ILE A 932 -30.64 -29.10 13.84
N PRO A 933 -31.68 -29.98 13.80
CA PRO A 933 -32.08 -30.63 12.56
C PRO A 933 -32.66 -29.61 11.57
N VAL A 934 -32.24 -29.68 10.32
CA VAL A 934 -32.72 -28.80 9.25
C VAL A 934 -32.96 -29.58 7.96
N SER A 935 -33.91 -29.11 7.16
CA SER A 935 -34.15 -29.59 5.80
C SER A 935 -33.64 -28.58 4.80
N VAL A 936 -32.80 -29.01 3.88
CA VAL A 936 -32.15 -28.14 2.88
C VAL A 936 -32.72 -28.41 1.49
N PRO A 937 -33.36 -27.45 0.85
CA PRO A 937 -33.90 -27.60 -0.49
C PRO A 937 -32.81 -27.97 -1.51
N SER A 938 -33.11 -28.91 -2.40
CA SER A 938 -32.19 -29.34 -3.46
C SER A 938 -32.90 -29.98 -4.63
N SER A 939 -32.62 -29.48 -5.85
CA SER A 939 -33.11 -30.08 -7.09
C SER A 939 -32.56 -31.49 -7.35
N ASN A 940 -31.48 -31.86 -6.66
CA ASN A 940 -30.85 -33.19 -6.79
C ASN A 940 -31.41 -34.23 -5.82
N ALA A 941 -32.29 -33.84 -4.91
CA ALA A 941 -32.93 -34.76 -3.99
C ALA A 941 -34.22 -35.33 -4.58
N LYS A 942 -34.45 -36.65 -4.47
CA LYS A 942 -35.72 -37.30 -4.91
C LYS A 942 -36.94 -36.72 -4.21
N SER A 943 -36.79 -36.26 -2.96
CA SER A 943 -37.83 -35.63 -2.13
C SER A 943 -37.92 -34.12 -2.29
N GLY A 944 -37.04 -33.48 -3.10
CA GLY A 944 -36.89 -32.06 -3.17
C GLY A 944 -36.01 -31.44 -2.06
N GLU A 945 -35.66 -32.19 -1.03
CA GLU A 945 -34.94 -31.75 0.16
C GLU A 945 -33.96 -32.80 0.67
N PHE A 946 -32.87 -32.36 1.31
CA PHE A 946 -31.95 -33.22 2.05
C PHE A 946 -32.00 -32.92 3.54
N ASN A 947 -31.95 -33.99 4.37
CA ASN A 947 -31.72 -33.83 5.80
C ASN A 947 -30.30 -33.39 6.09
N ALA A 948 -30.14 -32.43 7.00
CA ALA A 948 -28.87 -31.95 7.51
C ALA A 948 -29.08 -31.51 8.98
N PHE A 949 -28.00 -31.09 9.63
CA PHE A 949 -28.11 -30.41 10.93
C PHE A 949 -27.19 -29.17 10.93
N GLU A 950 -27.62 -28.14 11.59
CA GLU A 950 -26.80 -26.95 11.87
C GLU A 950 -26.01 -27.13 13.14
N VAL A 951 -24.79 -26.57 13.13
CA VAL A 951 -23.88 -26.53 14.28
C VAL A 951 -23.56 -25.08 14.55
N ARG A 952 -23.76 -24.66 15.79
CA ARG A 952 -23.28 -23.36 16.26
C ARG A 952 -21.86 -23.52 16.76
N TYR A 953 -20.92 -22.87 16.10
CA TYR A 953 -19.51 -22.87 16.48
C TYR A 953 -19.12 -21.59 17.20
N ARG A 954 -18.41 -21.73 18.31
CA ARG A 954 -17.66 -20.65 18.92
C ARG A 954 -16.22 -20.70 18.41
N LEU A 955 -15.73 -19.59 17.91
CA LEU A 955 -14.34 -19.44 17.53
C LEU A 955 -13.50 -19.16 18.80
N GLU A 956 -12.38 -19.84 18.91
CA GLU A 956 -11.42 -19.64 20.00
C GLU A 956 -10.75 -18.25 19.95
N THR A 957 -10.58 -17.74 18.75
CA THR A 957 -10.05 -16.39 18.48
C THR A 957 -11.07 -15.62 17.63
N PRO A 958 -11.55 -14.44 18.08
CA PRO A 958 -12.41 -13.60 17.26
C PRO A 958 -11.77 -13.28 15.90
N VAL A 959 -12.57 -13.29 14.85
CA VAL A 959 -12.06 -12.96 13.51
C VAL A 959 -11.71 -11.48 13.45
N ARG A 960 -10.54 -11.18 12.95
CA ARG A 960 -10.08 -9.81 12.74
C ARG A 960 -11.06 -9.06 11.83
N SER A 961 -11.39 -7.82 12.18
CA SER A 961 -12.49 -7.06 11.56
C SER A 961 -12.41 -6.96 10.04
N ASP A 962 -11.22 -6.73 9.46
CA ASP A 962 -11.04 -6.65 8.01
C ASP A 962 -11.38 -7.96 7.28
N ILE A 963 -11.01 -9.11 7.87
CA ILE A 963 -11.34 -10.44 7.32
C ILE A 963 -12.83 -10.75 7.52
N TYR A 964 -13.36 -10.38 8.68
CA TYR A 964 -14.78 -10.60 9.01
C TYR A 964 -15.70 -9.85 8.04
N ASP A 965 -15.43 -8.55 7.82
CA ASP A 965 -16.19 -7.70 6.90
C ASP A 965 -16.07 -8.21 5.46
N TYR A 966 -14.85 -8.58 5.05
CA TYR A 966 -14.61 -9.17 3.74
C TYR A 966 -15.40 -10.45 3.50
N LEU A 967 -15.38 -11.39 4.45
CA LEU A 967 -16.06 -12.68 4.30
C LEU A 967 -17.60 -12.53 4.28
N ARG A 968 -18.14 -11.60 5.06
CA ARG A 968 -19.59 -11.34 5.09
C ARG A 968 -20.12 -10.64 3.85
N GLY A 969 -19.27 -10.10 3.00
CA GLY A 969 -19.69 -9.25 1.90
C GLY A 969 -20.43 -8.00 2.40
N ALA A 970 -20.08 -7.49 3.59
CA ALA A 970 -20.72 -6.35 4.23
C ALA A 970 -20.73 -5.04 3.39
N LEU A 971 -20.28 -5.16 2.16
CA LEU A 971 -20.05 -4.06 1.22
C LEU A 971 -20.79 -4.23 -0.11
N ASP A 972 -21.43 -5.34 -0.31
CA ASP A 972 -22.48 -5.42 -1.32
C ASP A 972 -23.69 -4.68 -0.71
N GLY A 973 -23.83 -3.39 -1.01
CA GLY A 973 -24.96 -2.53 -0.58
C GLY A 973 -26.36 -3.05 -0.97
N GLY A 974 -26.48 -4.35 -1.01
CA GLY A 974 -27.69 -5.09 -1.16
C GLY A 974 -28.41 -5.13 0.18
N LEU A 975 -29.40 -4.27 0.32
CA LEU A 975 -30.60 -4.58 1.09
C LEU A 975 -30.95 -6.06 0.93
N ARG A 976 -30.39 -6.94 1.80
CA ARG A 976 -31.09 -8.15 2.11
C ARG A 976 -32.24 -7.74 3.02
N THR A 977 -33.36 -7.44 2.42
CA THR A 977 -34.65 -7.65 3.08
C THR A 977 -34.63 -9.06 3.64
N ASP A 978 -34.89 -9.20 4.89
CA ASP A 978 -34.99 -10.32 5.82
C ASP A 978 -35.19 -11.71 5.23
#